data_ad32311cf90ab0fcced107e6cce10c92
#
_entry.id   ad32311cf90ab0fcced107e6cce10c92
#
_cell.length_a   1.000
_cell.length_b   1.000
_cell.length_c   1.000
_cell.angle_alpha   90.00
_cell.angle_beta   90.00
_cell.angle_gamma   90.00
#
_symmetry.space_group_name_H-M   'P 1'
#
loop_
_entity.id
_entity.type
_entity.pdbx_description
1 polymer ?
#
loop_
_entity_poly.entity_id
_entity_poly.type
_entity_poly.pdbx_seq_one_letter_code
_entity_poly.pdbx_strand_id
1 'polypeptide(L)'
;MKPQVLPVYYYLDHFTEMLGFVKKTYDAVLTPEHHVFIEQFDGLPRDAQCLLVRMVNRRGAIFNRTLFKYPEIADVEAAARHLLASAHARVLQVDDYAAFVTCLPKDTLVTAAHASGRSDIRKSWSKSKLVEYFLANVPFEVAAQHCGGKNFIALHNTRPIEFLLYLYFGKTERDLKTFALRDLGIMRTNSATSFSARFADGDEAHACFHYSSLLDQLETEAEAIYRQGVVDLLGGPPGPTDYAQDLRSRAAFKLGQFFEKGADTALALQLYRAGSSPECRERLVRLHYSLGAKSESEALLRRIIDDPASDEEHVFAVDFYARKFGGQRTGLCTELLRSGRVVAVDDTHRGNPEAGVAGVMRRQGSQVYFAENALWHTLFGLLFWDELFESGQLHSGFDWVPQCLKDRMFIRLFKAQVDVKLAAVRSGDALPLILRALAAHWGRPNGIFNWDRFQIEAVRTLLDHANPHGVAAILHAMCEDFRTMRDGFPDLMLLRDGAVSFVEIKAEGDVIRRNQLTRLRQLQSAGLQAEICRVEFCFDPGQDYIVVDIETTGSWASGDRITEIGAVKIRNHQVVDEWHSLLNPQRPIPANITRLTGITNEMVRDAPVFASVADSFLEFMGDGVFVAHNVNFDYGFIAYEFSRLDRKFRFPKLCTCAGMRRRYPGHKSYGLGNLCQIYDIELESHHRALCDAKAAAQLLNLINRKRESEGPLAEEQAA
;
A
#
# COMPACT_ATOMS: atom_id res chain seq x y z
N MET A 1 -15.41 -6.09 22.30
CA MET A 1 -15.33 -4.80 23.06
C MET A 1 -16.63 -4.05 22.87
N LYS A 2 -17.19 -3.42 23.93
CA LYS A 2 -18.32 -2.48 23.75
C LYS A 2 -17.84 -1.31 22.88
N PRO A 3 -18.61 -0.81 21.91
CA PRO A 3 -18.24 0.35 21.15
C PRO A 3 -18.00 1.53 22.10
N GLN A 4 -16.82 2.13 22.04
CA GLN A 4 -16.47 3.29 22.83
C GLN A 4 -17.23 4.49 22.23
N VAL A 5 -18.01 5.18 23.05
CA VAL A 5 -18.81 6.33 22.62
C VAL A 5 -18.00 7.58 22.85
N LEU A 6 -17.79 8.38 21.79
CA LEU A 6 -17.08 9.65 21.88
C LEU A 6 -17.89 10.67 22.72
N PRO A 7 -17.22 11.52 23.56
CA PRO A 7 -17.86 12.63 24.25
C PRO A 7 -18.54 13.60 23.25
N VAL A 8 -19.56 14.32 23.70
CA VAL A 8 -20.35 15.24 22.84
C VAL A 8 -19.48 16.30 22.18
N TYR A 9 -18.48 16.80 22.88
CA TYR A 9 -17.57 17.88 22.41
C TYR A 9 -16.20 17.37 21.94
N TYR A 10 -16.05 16.09 21.70
CA TYR A 10 -14.77 15.45 21.34
C TYR A 10 -13.96 16.22 20.29
N TYR A 11 -14.62 16.78 19.28
CA TYR A 11 -13.96 17.50 18.19
C TYR A 11 -13.39 18.87 18.65
N LEU A 12 -14.04 19.53 19.60
CA LEU A 12 -13.52 20.75 20.23
C LEU A 12 -12.33 20.41 21.13
N ASP A 13 -12.44 19.36 21.94
CA ASP A 13 -11.37 18.90 22.82
C ASP A 13 -10.11 18.54 22.00
N HIS A 14 -10.28 17.86 20.85
CA HIS A 14 -9.19 17.54 19.94
C HIS A 14 -8.54 18.79 19.33
N PHE A 15 -9.35 19.77 18.93
CA PHE A 15 -8.82 20.99 18.37
C PHE A 15 -8.05 21.81 19.43
N THR A 16 -8.57 21.85 20.64
CA THR A 16 -7.91 22.50 21.79
C THR A 16 -6.62 21.77 22.19
N GLU A 17 -6.63 20.43 22.18
CA GLU A 17 -5.43 19.59 22.38
C GLU A 17 -4.34 19.97 21.35
N MET A 18 -4.69 20.05 20.08
CA MET A 18 -3.79 20.42 19.00
C MET A 18 -3.25 21.85 19.19
N LEU A 19 -4.11 22.85 19.46
CA LEU A 19 -3.68 24.23 19.69
C LEU A 19 -2.73 24.34 20.87
N GLY A 20 -3.06 23.69 22.00
CA GLY A 20 -2.22 23.68 23.21
C GLY A 20 -0.84 23.07 22.95
N PHE A 21 -0.81 21.98 22.19
CA PHE A 21 0.44 21.37 21.78
C PHE A 21 1.27 22.28 20.86
N VAL A 22 0.65 22.88 19.83
CA VAL A 22 1.35 23.74 18.86
C VAL A 22 1.88 24.98 19.55
N LYS A 23 1.06 25.63 20.40
CA LYS A 23 1.48 26.80 21.18
C LYS A 23 2.69 26.53 22.09
N LYS A 24 2.69 25.36 22.75
CA LYS A 24 3.80 24.96 23.63
C LYS A 24 5.07 24.58 22.86
N THR A 25 4.93 23.91 21.72
CA THR A 25 6.05 23.26 21.01
C THR A 25 6.66 24.15 19.94
N TYR A 26 5.85 25.03 19.32
CA TYR A 26 6.23 25.81 18.14
C TYR A 26 6.16 27.33 18.32
N ASP A 27 6.20 27.84 19.57
CA ASP A 27 6.07 29.27 19.84
C ASP A 27 7.04 30.13 19.01
N ALA A 28 8.30 29.70 18.87
CA ALA A 28 9.31 30.36 18.06
C ALA A 28 9.07 30.32 16.54
N VAL A 29 8.21 29.44 16.07
CA VAL A 29 7.86 29.24 14.63
C VAL A 29 6.61 30.05 14.27
N LEU A 30 5.74 30.31 15.26
CA LEU A 30 4.48 31.02 15.06
C LEU A 30 4.70 32.50 14.75
N THR A 31 4.02 32.99 13.71
CA THR A 31 3.99 34.44 13.40
C THR A 31 2.95 35.16 14.26
N PRO A 32 3.00 36.50 14.33
CA PRO A 32 1.98 37.30 15.05
C PRO A 32 0.54 36.96 14.57
N GLU A 33 0.33 36.65 13.31
CA GLU A 33 -0.99 36.26 12.78
C GLU A 33 -1.50 34.98 13.43
N HIS A 34 -0.64 33.96 13.62
CA HIS A 34 -1.00 32.72 14.29
C HIS A 34 -1.35 32.95 15.77
N HIS A 35 -0.59 33.79 16.49
CA HIS A 35 -0.89 34.12 17.86
C HIS A 35 -2.23 34.87 18.00
N VAL A 36 -2.49 35.85 17.12
CA VAL A 36 -3.77 36.55 17.06
C VAL A 36 -4.94 35.58 16.80
N PHE A 37 -4.77 34.65 15.88
CA PHE A 37 -5.80 33.64 15.63
C PHE A 37 -6.08 32.78 16.87
N ILE A 38 -5.06 32.28 17.55
CA ILE A 38 -5.19 31.48 18.77
C ILE A 38 -5.91 32.25 19.87
N GLU A 39 -5.50 33.51 20.12
CA GLU A 39 -6.12 34.39 21.14
C GLU A 39 -7.58 34.69 20.80
N GLN A 40 -7.88 34.97 19.54
CA GLN A 40 -9.26 35.20 19.08
C GLN A 40 -10.13 33.95 19.25
N PHE A 41 -9.59 32.76 18.90
CA PHE A 41 -10.29 31.50 19.10
C PHE A 41 -10.57 31.24 20.59
N ASP A 42 -9.59 31.43 21.46
CA ASP A 42 -9.73 31.25 22.92
C ASP A 42 -10.76 32.21 23.51
N GLY A 43 -10.90 33.41 22.94
CA GLY A 43 -11.88 34.42 23.34
C GLY A 43 -13.31 34.20 22.82
N LEU A 44 -13.52 33.24 21.91
CA LEU A 44 -14.86 32.95 21.40
C LEU A 44 -15.74 32.26 22.44
N PRO A 45 -17.07 32.55 22.47
CA PRO A 45 -18.02 31.73 23.21
C PRO A 45 -17.95 30.26 22.75
N ARG A 46 -18.15 29.34 23.69
CA ARG A 46 -18.06 27.89 23.42
C ARG A 46 -18.84 27.42 22.18
N ASP A 47 -20.08 27.89 22.00
CA ASP A 47 -20.92 27.58 20.87
C ASP A 47 -20.29 28.03 19.53
N ALA A 48 -19.63 29.19 19.53
CA ALA A 48 -18.92 29.72 18.36
C ALA A 48 -17.63 28.90 18.09
N GLN A 49 -16.88 28.51 19.11
CA GLN A 49 -15.74 27.58 18.96
C GLN A 49 -16.20 26.25 18.38
N CYS A 50 -17.27 25.66 18.92
CA CYS A 50 -17.88 24.43 18.39
C CYS A 50 -18.26 24.57 16.92
N LEU A 51 -18.94 25.65 16.55
CA LEU A 51 -19.37 25.88 15.17
C LEU A 51 -18.17 26.03 14.24
N LEU A 52 -17.14 26.79 14.60
CA LEU A 52 -15.93 26.98 13.80
C LEU A 52 -15.24 25.63 13.54
N VAL A 53 -15.02 24.84 14.58
CA VAL A 53 -14.36 23.52 14.44
C VAL A 53 -15.21 22.57 13.60
N ARG A 54 -16.54 22.59 13.73
CA ARG A 54 -17.46 21.82 12.85
C ARG A 54 -17.35 22.23 11.39
N MET A 55 -17.20 23.54 11.11
CA MET A 55 -17.03 24.05 9.74
C MET A 55 -15.65 23.65 9.19
N VAL A 56 -14.59 23.81 9.93
CA VAL A 56 -13.20 23.44 9.54
C VAL A 56 -13.10 21.94 9.22
N ASN A 57 -13.78 21.07 9.98
CA ASN A 57 -13.77 19.62 9.77
C ASN A 57 -14.62 19.15 8.57
N ARG A 58 -15.29 20.04 7.87
CA ARG A 58 -16.09 19.71 6.69
C ARG A 58 -15.37 20.07 5.41
N ARG A 59 -15.65 19.30 4.36
CA ARG A 59 -15.21 19.64 3.00
C ARG A 59 -15.98 20.87 2.50
N GLY A 60 -15.26 21.85 2.00
CA GLY A 60 -15.82 23.09 1.44
C GLY A 60 -15.64 24.29 2.38
N ALA A 61 -15.57 25.48 1.78
CA ALA A 61 -15.40 26.75 2.49
C ALA A 61 -16.72 27.49 2.72
N ILE A 62 -17.85 27.02 2.15
CA ILE A 62 -19.14 27.70 2.12
C ILE A 62 -20.21 26.84 2.79
N PHE A 63 -21.01 27.41 3.67
CA PHE A 63 -21.97 26.69 4.49
C PHE A 63 -23.32 27.40 4.55
N ASN A 64 -24.40 26.63 4.38
CA ASN A 64 -25.75 27.13 4.62
C ASN A 64 -26.09 27.05 6.12
N ARG A 65 -26.27 28.20 6.79
CA ARG A 65 -26.56 28.29 8.23
C ARG A 65 -27.85 27.59 8.63
N THR A 66 -28.86 27.60 7.74
CA THR A 66 -30.16 26.99 8.02
C THR A 66 -30.11 25.45 8.06
N LEU A 67 -29.03 24.85 7.57
CA LEU A 67 -28.82 23.41 7.56
C LEU A 67 -27.97 22.90 8.73
N PHE A 68 -27.51 23.78 9.60
CA PHE A 68 -26.76 23.38 10.77
C PHE A 68 -27.70 22.75 11.82
N LYS A 69 -27.47 21.46 12.11
CA LYS A 69 -28.21 20.70 13.10
C LYS A 69 -27.21 20.06 14.06
N TYR A 70 -26.82 20.82 15.07
CA TYR A 70 -25.87 20.42 16.10
C TYR A 70 -26.55 20.49 17.46
N PRO A 71 -26.97 19.34 18.05
CA PRO A 71 -27.69 19.33 19.33
C PRO A 71 -26.90 19.94 20.48
N GLU A 72 -25.56 19.92 20.36
CA GLU A 72 -24.62 20.43 21.37
C GLU A 72 -24.41 21.94 21.30
N ILE A 73 -24.88 22.63 20.25
CA ILE A 73 -24.79 24.09 20.09
C ILE A 73 -26.17 24.69 20.40
N ALA A 74 -26.26 25.41 21.49
CA ALA A 74 -27.55 25.92 22.00
C ALA A 74 -28.18 26.95 21.05
N ASP A 75 -27.39 27.89 20.52
CA ASP A 75 -27.84 28.91 19.56
C ASP A 75 -26.85 29.02 18.37
N VAL A 76 -27.13 28.29 17.31
CA VAL A 76 -26.32 28.28 16.09
C VAL A 76 -26.29 29.66 15.39
N GLU A 77 -27.37 30.43 15.44
CA GLU A 77 -27.41 31.77 14.84
C GLU A 77 -26.58 32.80 15.63
N ALA A 78 -26.60 32.73 16.96
CA ALA A 78 -25.72 33.53 17.79
C ALA A 78 -24.24 33.14 17.56
N ALA A 79 -23.93 31.84 17.50
CA ALA A 79 -22.60 31.35 17.20
C ALA A 79 -22.09 31.87 15.84
N ALA A 80 -22.93 31.79 14.80
CA ALA A 80 -22.58 32.29 13.46
C ALA A 80 -22.35 33.82 13.46
N ARG A 81 -23.14 34.61 14.24
CA ARG A 81 -22.93 36.06 14.39
C ARG A 81 -21.58 36.36 15.07
N HIS A 82 -21.19 35.58 16.07
CA HIS A 82 -19.88 35.72 16.71
C HIS A 82 -18.74 35.46 15.75
N LEU A 83 -18.85 34.42 14.90
CA LEU A 83 -17.83 34.11 13.88
C LEU A 83 -17.72 35.19 12.80
N LEU A 84 -18.85 35.81 12.42
CA LEU A 84 -18.84 36.97 11.50
C LEU A 84 -18.21 38.20 12.13
N ALA A 85 -18.53 38.50 13.41
CA ALA A 85 -17.99 39.63 14.12
C ALA A 85 -16.48 39.53 14.41
N SER A 86 -15.99 38.31 14.62
CA SER A 86 -14.58 38.00 14.87
C SER A 86 -13.75 37.71 13.59
N ALA A 87 -14.39 37.89 12.41
CA ALA A 87 -13.75 37.61 11.10
C ALA A 87 -13.25 36.17 10.90
N HIS A 88 -13.75 35.19 11.64
CA HIS A 88 -13.52 33.76 11.33
C HIS A 88 -14.42 33.24 10.22
N ALA A 89 -15.55 33.93 10.01
CA ALA A 89 -16.42 33.71 8.85
C ALA A 89 -16.76 35.06 8.20
N ARG A 90 -17.20 35.02 6.96
CA ARG A 90 -17.67 36.18 6.21
C ARG A 90 -18.92 35.86 5.41
N VAL A 91 -19.63 36.86 5.00
CA VAL A 91 -20.71 36.73 3.99
C VAL A 91 -20.11 36.36 2.63
N LEU A 92 -20.91 35.75 1.76
CA LEU A 92 -20.47 35.40 0.40
C LEU A 92 -20.01 36.63 -0.39
N GLN A 93 -18.98 36.43 -1.18
CA GLN A 93 -18.41 37.41 -2.11
C GLN A 93 -18.42 36.84 -3.53
N VAL A 94 -18.11 37.65 -4.54
CA VAL A 94 -18.08 37.25 -5.95
C VAL A 94 -17.11 36.07 -6.18
N ASP A 95 -15.99 36.06 -5.48
CA ASP A 95 -14.99 34.96 -5.58
C ASP A 95 -15.56 33.59 -5.11
N ASP A 96 -16.60 33.60 -4.30
CA ASP A 96 -17.26 32.36 -3.83
C ASP A 96 -18.27 31.80 -4.85
N TYR A 97 -18.52 32.51 -5.96
CA TYR A 97 -19.63 32.22 -6.83
C TYR A 97 -19.63 30.78 -7.37
N ALA A 98 -18.49 30.31 -7.86
CA ALA A 98 -18.37 28.96 -8.39
C ALA A 98 -18.65 27.89 -7.32
N ALA A 99 -18.10 28.06 -6.13
CA ALA A 99 -18.32 27.17 -5.00
C ALA A 99 -19.77 27.23 -4.50
N PHE A 100 -20.36 28.43 -4.46
CA PHE A 100 -21.75 28.65 -4.06
C PHE A 100 -22.73 27.92 -4.99
N VAL A 101 -22.64 28.13 -6.29
CA VAL A 101 -23.55 27.49 -7.27
C VAL A 101 -23.34 25.96 -7.26
N THR A 102 -22.10 25.49 -7.12
CA THR A 102 -21.78 24.07 -7.08
C THR A 102 -22.36 23.37 -5.85
N CYS A 103 -22.44 24.03 -4.68
CA CYS A 103 -22.98 23.43 -3.46
C CYS A 103 -24.51 23.36 -3.45
N LEU A 104 -25.19 24.13 -4.30
CA LEU A 104 -26.66 24.18 -4.33
C LEU A 104 -27.30 22.90 -4.89
N PRO A 105 -28.48 22.49 -4.39
CA PRO A 105 -29.28 21.45 -5.02
C PRO A 105 -29.73 21.86 -6.44
N LYS A 106 -29.88 20.86 -7.33
CA LYS A 106 -30.35 21.07 -8.71
C LYS A 106 -31.65 21.84 -8.77
N ASP A 107 -32.62 21.47 -7.94
CA ASP A 107 -33.95 22.09 -7.92
C ASP A 107 -33.90 23.57 -7.52
N THR A 108 -33.00 23.94 -6.61
CA THR A 108 -32.74 25.32 -6.22
C THR A 108 -32.24 26.14 -7.42
N LEU A 109 -31.31 25.62 -8.20
CA LEU A 109 -30.76 26.28 -9.38
C LEU A 109 -31.87 26.47 -10.43
N VAL A 110 -32.67 25.43 -10.70
CA VAL A 110 -33.78 25.52 -11.67
C VAL A 110 -34.81 26.58 -11.22
N THR A 111 -35.21 26.57 -9.95
CA THR A 111 -36.19 27.52 -9.40
C THR A 111 -35.64 28.95 -9.44
N ALA A 112 -34.42 29.18 -9.07
CA ALA A 112 -33.75 30.48 -9.10
C ALA A 112 -33.60 31.02 -10.53
N ALA A 113 -33.31 30.17 -11.49
CA ALA A 113 -33.23 30.55 -12.89
C ALA A 113 -34.56 31.04 -13.42
N HIS A 114 -35.65 30.30 -13.17
CA HIS A 114 -37.00 30.74 -13.56
C HIS A 114 -37.42 32.03 -12.86
N ALA A 115 -37.11 32.18 -11.55
CA ALA A 115 -37.40 33.38 -10.78
C ALA A 115 -36.62 34.61 -11.29
N SER A 116 -35.44 34.41 -11.89
CA SER A 116 -34.66 35.48 -12.52
C SER A 116 -34.99 35.74 -13.99
N GLY A 117 -36.14 35.21 -14.47
CA GLY A 117 -36.64 35.43 -15.84
C GLY A 117 -36.00 34.59 -16.94
N ARG A 118 -35.27 33.51 -16.56
CA ARG A 118 -34.58 32.61 -17.49
C ARG A 118 -35.46 31.42 -17.85
N SER A 119 -36.20 31.51 -18.95
CA SER A 119 -37.15 30.47 -19.40
C SER A 119 -36.53 29.36 -20.26
N ASP A 120 -35.29 29.52 -20.65
CA ASP A 120 -34.52 28.61 -21.50
C ASP A 120 -33.96 27.36 -20.75
N ILE A 121 -33.97 27.39 -19.41
CA ILE A 121 -33.51 26.31 -18.57
C ILE A 121 -34.56 25.21 -18.44
N ARG A 122 -34.13 23.95 -18.67
CA ARG A 122 -35.01 22.78 -18.58
C ARG A 122 -34.70 21.96 -17.32
N LYS A 123 -35.72 21.45 -16.65
CA LYS A 123 -35.57 20.52 -15.51
C LYS A 123 -34.75 19.25 -15.85
N SER A 124 -34.68 18.87 -17.13
CA SER A 124 -33.91 17.73 -17.62
C SER A 124 -32.38 17.96 -17.66
N TRP A 125 -31.90 19.21 -17.56
CA TRP A 125 -30.47 19.49 -17.58
C TRP A 125 -29.74 18.82 -16.40
N SER A 126 -28.50 18.37 -16.63
CA SER A 126 -27.65 17.89 -15.54
C SER A 126 -27.27 19.03 -14.59
N LYS A 127 -26.88 18.70 -13.35
CA LYS A 127 -26.41 19.70 -12.39
C LYS A 127 -25.19 20.46 -12.93
N SER A 128 -24.23 19.75 -13.53
CA SER A 128 -23.03 20.34 -14.12
C SER A 128 -23.38 21.38 -15.18
N LYS A 129 -24.30 21.05 -16.09
CA LYS A 129 -24.78 22.01 -17.13
C LYS A 129 -25.42 23.24 -16.53
N LEU A 130 -26.20 23.09 -15.43
CA LEU A 130 -26.79 24.21 -14.73
C LEU A 130 -25.74 25.10 -14.07
N VAL A 131 -24.74 24.51 -13.44
CA VAL A 131 -23.62 25.25 -12.83
C VAL A 131 -22.87 26.06 -13.90
N GLU A 132 -22.49 25.43 -15.02
CA GLU A 132 -21.84 26.11 -16.15
C GLU A 132 -22.69 27.27 -16.69
N TYR A 133 -24.00 27.04 -16.85
CA TYR A 133 -24.93 28.09 -17.32
C TYR A 133 -24.97 29.28 -16.35
N PHE A 134 -25.06 29.00 -15.02
CA PHE A 134 -25.09 30.07 -14.01
C PHE A 134 -23.79 30.88 -14.04
N LEU A 135 -22.66 30.23 -14.08
CA LEU A 135 -21.34 30.90 -14.11
C LEU A 135 -21.16 31.76 -15.37
N ALA A 136 -21.71 31.33 -16.49
CA ALA A 136 -21.61 32.06 -17.77
C ALA A 136 -22.64 33.17 -17.96
N ASN A 137 -23.84 33.03 -17.40
CA ASN A 137 -25.01 33.85 -17.83
C ASN A 137 -25.74 34.55 -16.69
N VAL A 138 -25.47 34.22 -15.41
CA VAL A 138 -26.15 34.80 -14.26
C VAL A 138 -25.16 35.56 -13.40
N PRO A 139 -25.30 36.87 -13.16
CA PRO A 139 -24.46 37.59 -12.22
C PRO A 139 -24.58 37.02 -10.79
N PHE A 140 -23.48 37.11 -10.03
CA PHE A 140 -23.39 36.62 -8.63
C PHE A 140 -24.53 37.20 -7.76
N GLU A 141 -24.77 38.50 -7.85
CA GLU A 141 -25.78 39.19 -7.04
C GLU A 141 -27.17 38.62 -7.26
N VAL A 142 -27.50 38.34 -8.55
CA VAL A 142 -28.79 37.76 -8.96
C VAL A 142 -28.90 36.33 -8.45
N ALA A 143 -27.84 35.52 -8.61
CA ALA A 143 -27.77 34.16 -8.10
C ALA A 143 -27.92 34.14 -6.57
N ALA A 144 -27.17 34.97 -5.88
CA ALA A 144 -27.20 35.06 -4.41
C ALA A 144 -28.58 35.48 -3.90
N GLN A 145 -29.23 36.43 -4.57
CA GLN A 145 -30.60 36.88 -4.23
C GLN A 145 -31.62 35.74 -4.36
N HIS A 146 -31.63 35.05 -5.49
CA HIS A 146 -32.66 34.04 -5.79
C HIS A 146 -32.36 32.65 -5.20
N CYS A 147 -31.10 32.34 -4.90
CA CYS A 147 -30.70 31.09 -4.26
C CYS A 147 -30.52 31.19 -2.74
N GLY A 148 -30.96 32.28 -2.12
CA GLY A 148 -30.87 32.45 -0.65
C GLY A 148 -29.45 32.64 -0.13
N GLY A 149 -28.62 33.36 -0.87
CA GLY A 149 -27.19 33.60 -0.54
C GLY A 149 -26.99 34.22 0.84
N LYS A 150 -27.93 35.02 1.36
CA LYS A 150 -27.91 35.59 2.72
C LYS A 150 -27.88 34.53 3.83
N ASN A 151 -28.28 33.30 3.54
CA ASN A 151 -28.25 32.18 4.49
C ASN A 151 -26.92 31.47 4.49
N PHE A 152 -25.98 31.83 3.63
CA PHE A 152 -24.69 31.22 3.52
C PHE A 152 -23.61 32.09 4.16
N ILE A 153 -22.63 31.41 4.76
CA ILE A 153 -21.40 32.01 5.26
C ILE A 153 -20.23 31.22 4.70
N ALA A 154 -19.13 31.91 4.46
CA ALA A 154 -17.85 31.32 4.08
C ALA A 154 -16.88 31.38 5.26
N LEU A 155 -16.04 30.36 5.41
CA LEU A 155 -14.86 30.47 6.28
C LEU A 155 -13.96 31.58 5.74
N HIS A 156 -13.39 32.35 6.66
CA HIS A 156 -12.47 33.43 6.31
C HIS A 156 -11.11 33.15 6.90
N ASN A 157 -10.07 33.36 6.09
CA ASN A 157 -8.67 33.18 6.48
C ASN A 157 -8.39 31.82 7.17
N THR A 158 -8.60 30.71 6.47
CA THR A 158 -8.35 29.35 6.99
C THR A 158 -6.87 29.00 7.07
N ARG A 159 -6.00 29.78 6.41
CA ARG A 159 -4.57 29.49 6.28
C ARG A 159 -3.82 29.35 7.61
N PRO A 160 -4.09 30.17 8.64
CA PRO A 160 -3.51 29.95 9.97
C PRO A 160 -3.90 28.59 10.56
N ILE A 161 -5.15 28.17 10.42
CA ILE A 161 -5.63 26.87 10.93
C ILE A 161 -4.92 25.72 10.18
N GLU A 162 -4.84 25.81 8.86
CA GLU A 162 -4.17 24.81 8.03
C GLU A 162 -2.69 24.69 8.37
N PHE A 163 -2.03 25.81 8.66
CA PHE A 163 -0.63 25.80 9.10
C PHE A 163 -0.45 25.19 10.49
N LEU A 164 -1.32 25.51 11.46
CA LEU A 164 -1.29 24.92 12.80
C LEU A 164 -1.52 23.39 12.75
N LEU A 165 -2.45 22.92 11.92
CA LEU A 165 -2.67 21.50 11.65
C LEU A 165 -1.44 20.86 10.99
N TYR A 166 -0.80 21.57 10.06
CA TYR A 166 0.43 21.11 9.41
C TYR A 166 1.59 20.95 10.41
N LEU A 167 1.78 21.90 11.31
CA LEU A 167 2.79 21.78 12.37
C LEU A 167 2.55 20.56 13.25
N TYR A 168 1.29 20.26 13.55
CA TYR A 168 0.92 19.13 14.40
C TYR A 168 1.08 17.77 13.68
N PHE A 169 0.50 17.62 12.48
CA PHE A 169 0.47 16.36 11.75
C PHE A 169 1.67 16.14 10.80
N GLY A 170 2.40 17.18 10.42
CA GLY A 170 3.49 17.12 9.44
C GLY A 170 3.01 16.83 8.00
N LYS A 171 1.73 17.04 7.72
CA LYS A 171 1.08 16.88 6.41
C LYS A 171 -0.12 17.83 6.33
N THR A 172 -0.59 18.08 5.10
CA THR A 172 -1.75 18.94 4.83
C THR A 172 -3.07 18.26 5.24
N GLU A 173 -3.24 17.99 6.52
CA GLU A 173 -4.48 17.42 7.07
C GLU A 173 -5.53 18.53 7.21
N ARG A 174 -6.76 18.28 6.76
CA ARG A 174 -7.84 19.26 6.82
C ARG A 174 -8.88 18.95 7.88
N ASP A 175 -8.80 17.80 8.54
CA ASP A 175 -9.79 17.41 9.54
C ASP A 175 -9.16 16.64 10.72
N LEU A 176 -9.91 16.56 11.81
CA LEU A 176 -9.48 15.92 13.05
C LEU A 176 -9.95 14.46 13.19
N LYS A 177 -10.26 13.78 12.06
CA LYS A 177 -10.75 12.38 12.08
C LYS A 177 -9.77 11.43 12.74
N THR A 178 -8.48 11.69 12.57
CA THR A 178 -7.40 10.88 13.12
C THR A 178 -7.47 10.81 14.65
N PHE A 179 -7.83 11.90 15.33
CA PHE A 179 -8.07 11.92 16.77
C PHE A 179 -9.27 11.03 17.16
N ALA A 180 -10.37 11.13 16.40
CA ALA A 180 -11.56 10.31 16.68
C ALA A 180 -11.26 8.81 16.50
N LEU A 181 -10.46 8.43 15.50
CA LEU A 181 -10.01 7.05 15.31
C LEU A 181 -9.11 6.56 16.47
N ARG A 182 -8.27 7.46 17.04
CA ARG A 182 -7.49 7.17 18.25
C ARG A 182 -8.42 6.87 19.43
N ASP A 183 -9.35 7.74 19.70
CA ASP A 183 -10.23 7.64 20.89
C ASP A 183 -11.22 6.48 20.80
N LEU A 184 -11.58 6.07 19.58
CA LEU A 184 -12.36 4.86 19.33
C LEU A 184 -11.52 3.56 19.43
N GLY A 185 -10.20 3.68 19.63
CA GLY A 185 -9.29 2.52 19.68
C GLY A 185 -9.08 1.83 18.33
N ILE A 186 -9.54 2.44 17.23
CA ILE A 186 -9.36 1.92 15.86
C ILE A 186 -7.92 2.14 15.40
N MET A 187 -7.34 3.28 15.76
CA MET A 187 -5.96 3.62 15.45
C MET A 187 -5.12 3.68 16.73
N ARG A 188 -4.00 2.98 16.73
CA ARG A 188 -2.99 3.07 17.79
C ARG A 188 -2.14 4.31 17.53
N THR A 189 -1.79 5.04 18.58
CA THR A 189 -0.85 6.15 18.52
C THR A 189 0.45 5.77 19.19
N ASN A 190 1.50 6.52 18.88
CA ASN A 190 2.77 6.40 19.57
C ASN A 190 2.63 6.90 21.01
N SER A 191 3.17 6.13 21.96
CA SER A 191 3.16 6.44 23.40
C SER A 191 4.44 7.14 23.89
N ALA A 192 5.17 7.85 23.01
CA ALA A 192 6.33 8.60 23.41
C ALA A 192 5.97 9.62 24.51
N THR A 193 6.83 9.74 25.52
CA THR A 193 6.60 10.61 26.69
C THR A 193 6.93 12.08 26.41
N SER A 194 7.67 12.37 25.35
CA SER A 194 8.02 13.72 24.92
C SER A 194 8.10 13.80 23.39
N PHE A 195 7.61 14.91 22.85
CA PHE A 195 7.69 15.23 21.43
C PHE A 195 8.52 16.50 21.25
N SER A 196 9.41 16.52 20.25
CA SER A 196 10.16 17.70 19.85
C SER A 196 9.45 18.45 18.72
N ALA A 197 9.79 19.72 18.50
CA ALA A 197 9.33 20.47 17.34
C ALA A 197 9.87 19.84 16.04
N ARG A 198 9.00 19.71 15.03
CA ARG A 198 9.37 19.23 13.69
C ARG A 198 10.24 20.26 12.95
N PHE A 199 9.93 21.52 13.15
CA PHE A 199 10.61 22.66 12.58
C PHE A 199 11.14 23.53 13.71
N ALA A 200 12.42 23.84 13.68
CA ALA A 200 13.05 24.77 14.61
C ALA A 200 13.02 26.20 14.08
N ASP A 201 12.85 26.37 12.77
CA ASP A 201 12.86 27.63 12.05
C ASP A 201 11.52 27.87 11.33
N GLY A 202 11.02 29.11 11.45
CA GLY A 202 9.76 29.53 10.82
C GLY A 202 9.83 29.56 9.29
N ASP A 203 10.96 29.96 8.70
CA ASP A 203 11.13 30.02 7.24
C ASP A 203 11.07 28.61 6.64
N GLU A 204 11.69 27.63 7.29
CA GLU A 204 11.58 26.23 6.90
C GLU A 204 10.14 25.73 6.99
N ALA A 205 9.47 25.99 8.11
CA ALA A 205 8.10 25.51 8.32
C ALA A 205 7.14 26.08 7.26
N HIS A 206 7.26 27.36 6.96
CA HIS A 206 6.44 28.03 5.94
C HIS A 206 6.76 27.54 4.52
N ALA A 207 8.03 27.35 4.18
CA ALA A 207 8.40 26.80 2.89
C ALA A 207 7.87 25.36 2.70
N CYS A 208 8.04 24.51 3.71
CA CYS A 208 7.54 23.15 3.70
C CYS A 208 6.00 23.09 3.61
N PHE A 209 5.30 23.96 4.36
CA PHE A 209 3.85 24.07 4.27
C PHE A 209 3.37 24.54 2.89
N HIS A 210 4.05 25.55 2.31
CA HIS A 210 3.74 26.06 0.98
C HIS A 210 3.81 24.95 -0.09
N TYR A 211 4.93 24.23 -0.16
CA TYR A 211 5.12 23.20 -1.16
C TYR A 211 4.30 21.93 -0.89
N SER A 212 4.04 21.59 0.37
CA SER A 212 3.12 20.50 0.71
C SER A 212 1.69 20.82 0.30
N SER A 213 1.24 22.08 0.52
CA SER A 213 -0.09 22.55 0.11
C SER A 213 -0.23 22.58 -1.40
N LEU A 214 0.81 23.02 -2.12
CA LEU A 214 0.85 22.99 -3.57
C LEU A 214 0.74 21.54 -4.09
N LEU A 215 1.50 20.61 -3.54
CA LEU A 215 1.45 19.18 -3.92
C LEU A 215 0.07 18.57 -3.69
N ASP A 216 -0.61 18.92 -2.59
CA ASP A 216 -1.97 18.48 -2.30
C ASP A 216 -3.00 19.01 -3.31
N GLN A 217 -2.89 20.28 -3.69
CA GLN A 217 -3.73 20.88 -4.73
C GLN A 217 -3.55 20.20 -6.09
N LEU A 218 -2.32 19.83 -6.44
CA LEU A 218 -1.97 19.13 -7.68
C LEU A 218 -2.46 17.66 -7.72
N GLU A 219 -3.09 17.13 -6.67
CA GLU A 219 -3.82 15.85 -6.73
C GLU A 219 -5.11 15.96 -7.56
N THR A 220 -5.60 17.17 -7.77
CA THR A 220 -6.79 17.45 -8.59
C THR A 220 -6.33 17.76 -10.01
N GLU A 221 -6.70 16.96 -11.01
CA GLU A 221 -6.23 17.09 -12.41
C GLU A 221 -6.90 18.25 -13.21
N ALA A 222 -7.14 19.39 -12.57
CA ALA A 222 -7.73 20.55 -13.24
C ALA A 222 -6.64 21.50 -13.80
N GLU A 223 -6.69 21.82 -15.10
CA GLU A 223 -5.66 22.64 -15.76
C GLU A 223 -5.46 24.02 -15.10
N ALA A 224 -6.55 24.66 -14.63
CA ALA A 224 -6.46 25.93 -13.95
C ALA A 224 -5.61 25.86 -12.66
N ILE A 225 -5.69 24.74 -11.92
CA ILE A 225 -4.91 24.48 -10.71
C ILE A 225 -3.42 24.33 -11.09
N TYR A 226 -3.12 23.61 -12.16
CA TYR A 226 -1.74 23.46 -12.63
C TYR A 226 -1.14 24.79 -13.12
N ARG A 227 -1.91 25.63 -13.82
CA ARG A 227 -1.46 26.98 -14.21
C ARG A 227 -1.18 27.87 -13.01
N GLN A 228 -2.06 27.86 -12.00
CA GLN A 228 -1.80 28.56 -10.74
C GLN A 228 -0.58 27.98 -10.02
N GLY A 229 -0.44 26.67 -9.99
CA GLY A 229 0.71 25.98 -9.40
C GLY A 229 2.05 26.36 -9.99
N VAL A 230 2.11 26.73 -11.27
CA VAL A 230 3.32 27.31 -11.89
C VAL A 230 3.70 28.62 -11.22
N VAL A 231 2.72 29.51 -11.01
CA VAL A 231 2.94 30.81 -10.34
C VAL A 231 3.41 30.58 -8.91
N ASP A 232 2.75 29.65 -8.18
CA ASP A 232 3.06 29.34 -6.79
C ASP A 232 4.45 28.69 -6.63
N LEU A 233 4.87 27.88 -7.59
CA LEU A 233 6.20 27.27 -7.59
C LEU A 233 7.30 28.31 -7.88
N LEU A 234 7.12 29.10 -8.93
CA LEU A 234 8.16 30.03 -9.39
C LEU A 234 8.27 31.28 -8.49
N GLY A 235 7.16 31.73 -7.91
CA GLY A 235 7.08 32.84 -6.95
C GLY A 235 7.17 32.40 -5.48
N GLY A 236 7.26 31.09 -5.22
CA GLY A 236 7.28 30.55 -3.87
C GLY A 236 8.59 30.81 -3.11
N PRO A 237 8.60 30.57 -1.78
CA PRO A 237 9.77 30.82 -0.96
C PRO A 237 10.95 29.93 -1.37
N PRO A 238 12.19 30.36 -1.11
CA PRO A 238 13.36 29.50 -1.27
C PRO A 238 13.20 28.28 -0.33
N GLY A 239 13.73 27.12 -0.73
CA GLY A 239 13.80 25.96 0.16
C GLY A 239 15.05 26.09 1.04
N PRO A 240 14.93 26.48 2.32
CA PRO A 240 16.09 26.73 3.19
C PRO A 240 16.80 25.43 3.61
N THR A 241 16.13 24.31 3.54
CA THR A 241 16.66 22.98 3.92
C THR A 241 16.52 21.96 2.79
N ASP A 242 17.26 20.87 2.88
CA ASP A 242 17.17 19.75 1.92
C ASP A 242 15.75 19.21 1.81
N TYR A 243 15.01 19.17 2.92
CA TYR A 243 13.62 18.71 2.93
C TYR A 243 12.67 19.68 2.20
N ALA A 244 12.82 20.99 2.41
CA ALA A 244 12.05 21.99 1.70
C ALA A 244 12.37 21.99 0.18
N GLN A 245 13.66 21.80 -0.18
CA GLN A 245 14.10 21.64 -1.57
C GLN A 245 13.52 20.36 -2.22
N ASP A 246 13.44 19.27 -1.48
CA ASP A 246 12.80 18.03 -1.97
C ASP A 246 11.31 18.25 -2.29
N LEU A 247 10.57 18.88 -1.39
CA LEU A 247 9.16 19.21 -1.62
C LEU A 247 8.97 20.12 -2.84
N ARG A 248 9.81 21.15 -2.96
CA ARG A 248 9.82 22.04 -4.13
C ARG A 248 10.11 21.28 -5.42
N SER A 249 11.10 20.41 -5.41
CA SER A 249 11.48 19.60 -6.58
C SER A 249 10.37 18.62 -6.98
N ARG A 250 9.66 18.02 -6.02
CA ARG A 250 8.50 17.17 -6.30
C ARG A 250 7.36 17.95 -6.95
N ALA A 251 7.09 19.18 -6.50
CA ALA A 251 6.10 20.05 -7.13
C ALA A 251 6.54 20.43 -8.57
N ALA A 252 7.80 20.81 -8.74
CA ALA A 252 8.39 21.09 -10.07
C ALA A 252 8.28 19.90 -11.02
N PHE A 253 8.57 18.71 -10.55
CA PHE A 253 8.46 17.48 -11.32
C PHE A 253 7.01 17.20 -11.75
N LYS A 254 6.05 17.29 -10.81
CA LYS A 254 4.63 17.02 -11.09
C LYS A 254 4.05 18.03 -12.09
N LEU A 255 4.34 19.30 -11.90
CA LEU A 255 3.98 20.37 -12.87
C LEU A 255 4.64 20.13 -14.22
N GLY A 256 5.95 19.88 -14.23
CA GLY A 256 6.70 19.59 -15.47
C GLY A 256 6.11 18.43 -16.26
N GLN A 257 5.72 17.35 -15.60
CA GLN A 257 5.07 16.20 -16.25
C GLN A 257 3.70 16.56 -16.87
N PHE A 258 2.92 17.39 -16.21
CA PHE A 258 1.62 17.81 -16.74
C PHE A 258 1.79 18.62 -18.04
N PHE A 259 2.64 19.64 -18.03
CA PHE A 259 2.87 20.47 -19.21
C PHE A 259 3.64 19.75 -20.34
N GLU A 260 4.50 18.79 -19.98
CA GLU A 260 5.14 17.93 -20.97
C GLU A 260 4.11 17.05 -21.71
N LYS A 261 3.15 16.45 -21.01
CA LYS A 261 2.05 15.71 -21.63
C LYS A 261 1.16 16.59 -22.49
N GLY A 262 0.96 17.86 -22.10
CA GLY A 262 0.26 18.88 -22.88
C GLY A 262 1.04 19.47 -24.03
N ALA A 263 2.24 18.95 -24.33
CA ALA A 263 3.15 19.41 -25.38
C ALA A 263 3.71 20.86 -25.20
N ASP A 264 3.56 21.45 -24.01
CA ASP A 264 4.25 22.70 -23.65
C ASP A 264 5.67 22.39 -23.11
N THR A 265 6.54 21.99 -24.04
CA THR A 265 7.89 21.54 -23.69
C THR A 265 8.80 22.68 -23.19
N ALA A 266 8.53 23.91 -23.57
CA ALA A 266 9.30 25.06 -23.08
C ALA A 266 9.05 25.32 -21.60
N LEU A 267 7.78 25.31 -21.18
CA LEU A 267 7.40 25.47 -19.80
C LEU A 267 7.84 24.23 -18.97
N ALA A 268 7.71 23.02 -19.52
CA ALA A 268 8.18 21.81 -18.85
C ALA A 268 9.69 21.86 -18.55
N LEU A 269 10.53 22.31 -19.52
CA LEU A 269 11.97 22.50 -19.30
C LEU A 269 12.25 23.53 -18.19
N GLN A 270 11.51 24.64 -18.15
CA GLN A 270 11.64 25.65 -17.10
C GLN A 270 11.33 25.06 -15.71
N LEU A 271 10.23 24.30 -15.62
CA LEU A 271 9.78 23.68 -14.37
C LEU A 271 10.78 22.63 -13.88
N TYR A 272 11.27 21.75 -14.75
CA TYR A 272 12.28 20.77 -14.37
C TYR A 272 13.61 21.41 -13.94
N ARG A 273 13.98 22.57 -14.51
CA ARG A 273 15.16 23.35 -14.04
C ARG A 273 14.94 24.00 -12.67
N ALA A 274 13.70 24.27 -12.29
CA ALA A 274 13.37 24.80 -10.97
C ALA A 274 13.49 23.75 -9.86
N GLY A 275 13.51 22.44 -10.21
CA GLY A 275 13.74 21.32 -9.30
C GLY A 275 15.17 20.81 -9.39
N SER A 276 15.70 20.31 -8.25
CA SER A 276 17.04 19.72 -8.13
C SER A 276 17.04 18.19 -8.00
N SER A 277 15.85 17.57 -7.99
CA SER A 277 15.75 16.12 -7.77
C SER A 277 16.28 15.29 -8.96
N PRO A 278 16.70 14.03 -8.72
CA PRO A 278 17.11 13.10 -9.78
C PRO A 278 16.08 12.96 -10.89
N GLU A 279 14.78 12.94 -10.55
CA GLU A 279 13.70 12.82 -11.52
C GLU A 279 13.62 14.04 -12.46
N CYS A 280 13.79 15.25 -11.91
CA CYS A 280 13.84 16.46 -12.71
C CYS A 280 15.04 16.43 -13.67
N ARG A 281 16.22 16.05 -13.19
CA ARG A 281 17.44 15.94 -14.02
C ARG A 281 17.29 14.87 -15.09
N GLU A 282 16.70 13.73 -14.79
CA GLU A 282 16.38 12.69 -15.77
C GLU A 282 15.46 13.21 -16.87
N ARG A 283 14.39 13.94 -16.52
CA ARG A 283 13.47 14.50 -17.51
C ARG A 283 14.14 15.55 -18.39
N LEU A 284 15.00 16.40 -17.83
CA LEU A 284 15.80 17.35 -18.62
C LEU A 284 16.67 16.63 -19.65
N VAL A 285 17.39 15.58 -19.26
CA VAL A 285 18.19 14.76 -20.18
C VAL A 285 17.33 14.21 -21.32
N ARG A 286 16.19 13.60 -21.01
CA ARG A 286 15.29 12.99 -22.00
C ARG A 286 14.68 14.02 -22.94
N LEU A 287 14.22 15.15 -22.40
CA LEU A 287 13.63 16.21 -23.20
C LEU A 287 14.66 16.86 -24.12
N HIS A 288 15.84 17.22 -23.63
CA HIS A 288 16.91 17.75 -24.51
C HIS A 288 17.25 16.78 -25.63
N TYR A 289 17.35 15.48 -25.33
CA TYR A 289 17.61 14.47 -26.35
C TYR A 289 16.48 14.38 -27.38
N SER A 290 15.22 14.37 -26.95
CA SER A 290 14.04 14.26 -27.85
C SER A 290 13.85 15.49 -28.73
N LEU A 291 14.23 16.68 -28.24
CA LEU A 291 14.19 17.94 -28.97
C LEU A 291 15.41 18.13 -29.91
N GLY A 292 16.31 17.15 -29.98
CA GLY A 292 17.49 17.23 -30.83
C GLY A 292 18.69 18.01 -30.25
N ALA A 293 18.54 18.54 -29.04
CA ALA A 293 19.61 19.20 -28.27
C ALA A 293 20.53 18.13 -27.62
N LYS A 294 21.22 17.35 -28.47
CA LYS A 294 22.00 16.18 -28.02
C LYS A 294 23.23 16.58 -27.22
N SER A 295 23.88 17.69 -27.52
CA SER A 295 25.03 18.21 -26.78
C SER A 295 24.69 18.57 -25.34
N GLU A 296 23.54 19.20 -25.13
CA GLU A 296 23.05 19.57 -23.81
C GLU A 296 22.66 18.33 -23.02
N SER A 297 22.00 17.35 -23.66
CA SER A 297 21.67 16.07 -23.06
C SER A 297 22.92 15.31 -22.63
N GLU A 298 23.95 15.26 -23.49
CA GLU A 298 25.23 14.63 -23.21
C GLU A 298 25.97 15.29 -22.04
N ALA A 299 26.02 16.62 -22.04
CA ALA A 299 26.67 17.39 -20.97
C ALA A 299 26.01 17.17 -19.61
N LEU A 300 24.66 17.11 -19.58
CA LEU A 300 23.92 16.77 -18.35
C LEU A 300 24.21 15.35 -17.89
N LEU A 301 24.24 14.38 -18.82
CA LEU A 301 24.55 12.98 -18.47
C LEU A 301 25.94 12.84 -17.88
N ARG A 302 26.97 13.48 -18.47
CA ARG A 302 28.32 13.45 -17.94
C ARG A 302 28.39 14.00 -16.51
N ARG A 303 27.72 15.15 -16.25
CA ARG A 303 27.65 15.70 -14.89
C ARG A 303 26.98 14.73 -13.90
N ILE A 304 25.88 14.06 -14.32
CA ILE A 304 25.19 13.08 -13.46
C ILE A 304 26.08 11.84 -13.22
N ILE A 305 26.87 11.39 -14.21
CA ILE A 305 27.81 10.27 -14.05
C ILE A 305 28.93 10.63 -13.08
N ASP A 306 29.45 11.88 -13.18
CA ASP A 306 30.56 12.33 -12.33
C ASP A 306 30.11 12.63 -10.87
N ASP A 307 28.87 13.15 -10.70
CA ASP A 307 28.29 13.52 -9.39
C ASP A 307 26.80 13.14 -9.31
N PRO A 308 26.50 11.84 -9.12
CA PRO A 308 25.12 11.38 -8.99
C PRO A 308 24.56 11.66 -7.61
N ALA A 309 23.31 12.12 -7.53
CA ALA A 309 22.62 12.28 -6.25
C ALA A 309 22.13 10.95 -5.65
N SER A 310 22.09 9.87 -6.43
CA SER A 310 21.76 8.53 -5.99
C SER A 310 22.28 7.47 -6.95
N ASP A 311 22.42 6.23 -6.46
CA ASP A 311 22.83 5.10 -7.31
C ASP A 311 21.82 4.84 -8.45
N GLU A 312 20.54 5.08 -8.23
CA GLU A 312 19.50 4.94 -9.26
C GLU A 312 19.69 5.96 -10.38
N GLU A 313 20.05 7.17 -10.04
CA GLU A 313 20.36 8.21 -11.01
C GLU A 313 21.63 7.89 -11.79
N HIS A 314 22.67 7.39 -11.12
CA HIS A 314 23.88 6.93 -11.76
C HIS A 314 23.60 5.82 -12.78
N VAL A 315 22.82 4.80 -12.37
CA VAL A 315 22.41 3.69 -13.24
C VAL A 315 21.66 4.24 -14.47
N PHE A 316 20.74 5.19 -14.28
CA PHE A 316 20.04 5.83 -15.38
C PHE A 316 21.01 6.51 -16.34
N ALA A 317 21.92 7.33 -15.82
CA ALA A 317 22.79 8.15 -16.64
C ALA A 317 23.76 7.28 -17.46
N VAL A 318 24.36 6.27 -16.85
CA VAL A 318 25.25 5.30 -17.51
C VAL A 318 24.50 4.52 -18.59
N ASP A 319 23.31 4.00 -18.28
CA ASP A 319 22.50 3.22 -19.22
C ASP A 319 22.05 4.08 -20.42
N PHE A 320 21.57 5.30 -20.14
CA PHE A 320 21.13 6.20 -21.21
C PHE A 320 22.29 6.67 -22.09
N TYR A 321 23.43 6.99 -21.48
CA TYR A 321 24.65 7.37 -22.22
C TYR A 321 25.11 6.23 -23.12
N ALA A 322 25.26 5.02 -22.60
CA ALA A 322 25.69 3.86 -23.35
C ALA A 322 24.78 3.56 -24.55
N ARG A 323 23.47 3.64 -24.40
CA ARG A 323 22.50 3.39 -25.48
C ARG A 323 22.39 4.52 -26.51
N LYS A 324 22.51 5.78 -26.10
CA LYS A 324 22.23 6.93 -26.98
C LYS A 324 23.49 7.56 -27.56
N PHE A 325 24.62 7.42 -26.90
CA PHE A 325 25.91 7.97 -27.29
C PHE A 325 27.01 6.92 -27.45
N GLY A 326 26.93 5.81 -26.70
CA GLY A 326 27.92 4.73 -26.72
C GLY A 326 27.64 3.58 -27.70
N GLY A 327 26.53 3.61 -28.44
CA GLY A 327 26.20 2.61 -29.45
C GLY A 327 25.68 1.25 -28.95
N GLN A 328 25.44 1.08 -27.66
CA GLN A 328 24.79 -0.12 -27.12
C GLN A 328 23.34 -0.26 -27.58
N ARG A 329 22.92 -1.49 -27.92
CA ARG A 329 21.58 -1.78 -28.44
C ARG A 329 20.56 -2.10 -27.33
N THR A 330 21.01 -2.67 -26.22
CA THR A 330 20.16 -3.11 -25.11
C THR A 330 20.47 -2.35 -23.82
N GLY A 331 19.46 -2.14 -22.98
CA GLY A 331 19.64 -1.53 -21.66
C GLY A 331 20.13 -2.52 -20.61
N LEU A 332 20.77 -2.01 -19.58
CA LEU A 332 21.33 -2.78 -18.47
C LEU A 332 20.30 -3.70 -17.81
N CYS A 333 19.06 -3.22 -17.62
CA CYS A 333 17.98 -4.05 -17.07
C CYS A 333 17.65 -5.25 -17.99
N THR A 334 17.64 -5.02 -19.31
CA THR A 334 17.38 -6.09 -20.29
C THR A 334 18.52 -7.11 -20.33
N GLU A 335 19.76 -6.65 -20.27
CA GLU A 335 20.92 -7.54 -20.26
C GLU A 335 20.95 -8.40 -18.99
N LEU A 336 20.71 -7.79 -17.84
CA LEU A 336 20.65 -8.50 -16.57
C LEU A 336 19.52 -9.52 -16.54
N LEU A 337 18.33 -9.16 -17.08
CA LEU A 337 17.22 -10.10 -17.19
C LEU A 337 17.59 -11.31 -18.07
N ARG A 338 18.24 -11.07 -19.23
CA ARG A 338 18.65 -12.13 -20.15
C ARG A 338 19.70 -13.08 -19.56
N SER A 339 20.61 -12.55 -18.73
CA SER A 339 21.63 -13.36 -18.06
C SER A 339 21.11 -14.09 -16.82
N GLY A 340 19.89 -13.81 -16.37
CA GLY A 340 19.29 -14.46 -15.20
C GLY A 340 19.15 -15.97 -15.38
N ARG A 341 19.38 -16.71 -14.27
CA ARG A 341 19.22 -18.18 -14.24
C ARG A 341 17.75 -18.52 -14.51
N VAL A 342 17.51 -19.52 -15.36
CA VAL A 342 16.17 -20.03 -15.63
C VAL A 342 15.81 -21.12 -14.65
N VAL A 343 14.62 -21.06 -14.07
CA VAL A 343 14.06 -22.09 -13.18
C VAL A 343 12.70 -22.50 -13.71
N ALA A 344 12.57 -23.80 -13.98
CA ALA A 344 11.29 -24.41 -14.36
C ALA A 344 10.40 -24.51 -13.12
N VAL A 345 9.17 -24.02 -13.24
CA VAL A 345 8.17 -23.97 -12.17
C VAL A 345 6.85 -24.51 -12.70
N ASP A 346 6.12 -25.25 -11.88
CA ASP A 346 4.81 -25.74 -12.29
C ASP A 346 3.85 -24.60 -12.66
N ASP A 347 3.14 -24.74 -13.77
CA ASP A 347 2.28 -23.69 -14.33
C ASP A 347 1.09 -23.31 -13.42
N THR A 348 0.77 -24.11 -12.40
CA THR A 348 -0.20 -23.76 -11.37
C THR A 348 0.23 -22.58 -10.50
N HIS A 349 1.51 -22.25 -10.51
CA HIS A 349 2.09 -21.11 -9.80
C HIS A 349 2.13 -19.80 -10.62
N ARG A 350 1.48 -19.72 -11.81
CA ARG A 350 1.45 -18.47 -12.61
C ARG A 350 0.93 -17.25 -11.84
N GLY A 351 0.04 -17.45 -10.88
CA GLY A 351 -0.47 -16.36 -10.02
C GLY A 351 0.41 -16.01 -8.82
N ASN A 352 1.47 -16.79 -8.56
CA ASN A 352 2.42 -16.57 -7.46
C ASN A 352 3.74 -17.27 -7.78
N PRO A 353 4.53 -16.73 -8.72
CA PRO A 353 5.79 -17.33 -9.16
C PRO A 353 6.81 -17.46 -8.03
N GLU A 354 6.81 -16.53 -7.06
CA GLU A 354 7.72 -16.54 -5.91
C GLU A 354 7.51 -17.82 -5.06
N ALA A 355 6.27 -18.19 -4.81
CA ALA A 355 5.97 -19.43 -4.10
C ALA A 355 6.38 -20.68 -4.89
N GLY A 356 6.23 -20.64 -6.21
CA GLY A 356 6.66 -21.72 -7.10
C GLY A 356 8.18 -21.93 -7.06
N VAL A 357 8.96 -20.85 -7.22
CA VAL A 357 10.42 -20.87 -7.11
C VAL A 357 10.86 -21.33 -5.72
N ALA A 358 10.22 -20.80 -4.66
CA ALA A 358 10.50 -21.21 -3.29
C ALA A 358 10.34 -22.71 -3.09
N GLY A 359 9.27 -23.32 -3.63
CA GLY A 359 9.05 -24.77 -3.62
C GLY A 359 10.16 -25.55 -4.33
N VAL A 360 10.58 -25.10 -5.53
CA VAL A 360 11.70 -25.70 -6.26
C VAL A 360 13.00 -25.63 -5.46
N MET A 361 13.33 -24.46 -4.87
CA MET A 361 14.55 -24.27 -4.09
C MET A 361 14.58 -25.14 -2.82
N ARG A 362 13.43 -25.30 -2.14
CA ARG A 362 13.33 -26.19 -0.95
C ARG A 362 13.57 -27.64 -1.33
N ARG A 363 13.01 -28.11 -2.45
CA ARG A 363 13.26 -29.47 -2.97
C ARG A 363 14.72 -29.68 -3.34
N GLN A 364 15.45 -28.60 -3.69
CA GLN A 364 16.89 -28.62 -3.95
C GLN A 364 17.74 -28.52 -2.68
N GLY A 365 17.13 -28.54 -1.49
CA GLY A 365 17.83 -28.52 -0.19
C GLY A 365 18.12 -27.14 0.39
N SER A 366 17.54 -26.05 -0.17
CA SER A 366 17.68 -24.71 0.40
C SER A 366 16.65 -24.44 1.49
N GLN A 367 17.01 -23.76 2.56
CA GLN A 367 16.05 -23.05 3.39
C GLN A 367 15.68 -21.75 2.67
N VAL A 368 14.37 -21.43 2.62
CA VAL A 368 13.86 -20.31 1.82
C VAL A 368 13.03 -19.38 2.68
N TYR A 369 13.36 -18.10 2.64
CA TYR A 369 12.66 -17.01 3.32
C TYR A 369 12.14 -16.00 2.31
N PHE A 370 10.87 -15.60 2.44
CA PHE A 370 10.30 -14.48 1.70
C PHE A 370 10.83 -13.19 2.33
N ALA A 371 11.85 -12.62 1.72
CA ALA A 371 12.63 -11.54 2.27
C ALA A 371 12.12 -10.17 1.82
N GLU A 372 12.05 -9.98 0.51
CA GLU A 372 11.69 -8.71 -0.12
C GLU A 372 12.23 -7.50 0.72
N ASN A 373 11.49 -6.42 0.81
CA ASN A 373 11.86 -5.27 1.63
C ASN A 373 11.74 -5.54 3.15
N ALA A 374 10.87 -6.49 3.55
CA ALA A 374 10.51 -6.71 4.94
C ALA A 374 11.68 -7.15 5.83
N LEU A 375 12.59 -7.98 5.31
CA LEU A 375 13.76 -8.45 6.06
C LEU A 375 14.67 -7.28 6.48
N TRP A 376 15.03 -6.44 5.52
CA TRP A 376 15.93 -5.31 5.74
C TRP A 376 15.30 -4.22 6.59
N HIS A 377 14.01 -3.93 6.38
CA HIS A 377 13.28 -2.99 7.21
C HIS A 377 13.17 -3.46 8.66
N THR A 378 12.93 -4.76 8.87
CA THR A 378 12.86 -5.34 10.22
C THR A 378 14.21 -5.27 10.92
N LEU A 379 15.28 -5.66 10.22
CA LEU A 379 16.63 -5.60 10.77
C LEU A 379 17.03 -4.15 11.12
N PHE A 380 16.82 -3.21 10.19
CA PHE A 380 17.07 -1.78 10.41
C PHE A 380 16.25 -1.23 11.58
N GLY A 381 14.94 -1.45 11.58
CA GLY A 381 14.03 -0.92 12.59
C GLY A 381 14.32 -1.44 14.00
N LEU A 382 14.68 -2.73 14.14
CA LEU A 382 15.03 -3.31 15.44
C LEU A 382 16.43 -2.90 15.91
N LEU A 383 17.40 -2.87 15.01
CA LEU A 383 18.78 -2.49 15.36
C LEU A 383 18.87 -1.03 15.84
N PHE A 384 18.14 -0.14 15.17
CA PHE A 384 18.15 1.30 15.44
C PHE A 384 16.92 1.79 16.18
N TRP A 385 16.20 0.94 16.92
CA TRP A 385 14.94 1.28 17.57
C TRP A 385 15.05 2.50 18.47
N ASP A 386 16.09 2.58 19.29
CA ASP A 386 16.25 3.66 20.25
C ASP A 386 16.43 5.01 19.55
N GLU A 387 17.26 5.04 18.49
CA GLU A 387 17.53 6.25 17.71
C GLU A 387 16.28 6.67 16.90
N LEU A 388 15.50 5.72 16.43
CA LEU A 388 14.30 5.98 15.63
C LEU A 388 13.12 6.44 16.47
N PHE A 389 12.87 5.79 17.62
CA PHE A 389 11.59 5.93 18.32
C PHE A 389 11.70 6.43 19.76
N GLU A 390 12.88 6.37 20.41
CA GLU A 390 13.05 6.79 21.79
C GLU A 390 13.87 8.09 21.93
N SER A 391 14.42 8.61 20.85
CA SER A 391 15.31 9.78 20.83
C SER A 391 14.61 11.12 20.52
N GLY A 392 13.27 11.17 20.56
CA GLY A 392 12.50 12.38 20.29
C GLY A 392 12.38 12.75 18.81
N GLN A 393 12.64 11.81 17.89
CA GLN A 393 12.50 12.03 16.44
C GLN A 393 11.05 11.87 15.92
N LEU A 394 10.11 11.68 16.81
CA LEU A 394 8.68 11.74 16.57
C LEU A 394 8.14 13.05 17.15
N HIS A 395 7.31 13.74 16.40
CA HIS A 395 6.89 15.11 16.70
C HIS A 395 5.42 15.20 17.15
N SER A 396 4.67 14.09 17.00
CA SER A 396 3.31 13.93 17.53
C SER A 396 2.99 12.46 17.78
N GLY A 397 1.93 12.18 18.54
CA GLY A 397 1.45 10.81 18.74
C GLY A 397 0.99 10.12 17.47
N PHE A 398 0.83 10.83 16.38
CA PHE A 398 0.41 10.31 15.07
C PHE A 398 1.56 10.07 14.09
N ASP A 399 2.80 10.40 14.48
CA ASP A 399 3.97 10.10 13.65
C ASP A 399 4.35 8.63 13.76
N TRP A 400 4.55 8.00 12.59
CA TRP A 400 4.93 6.61 12.47
C TRP A 400 6.37 6.45 11.94
N VAL A 401 6.82 7.42 11.14
CA VAL A 401 8.16 7.46 10.56
C VAL A 401 8.90 8.65 11.15
N PRO A 402 10.07 8.42 11.77
CA PRO A 402 10.91 9.50 12.30
C PRO A 402 11.27 10.53 11.24
N GLN A 403 11.29 11.82 11.65
CA GLN A 403 11.60 12.91 10.73
C GLN A 403 13.00 12.80 10.16
N CYS A 404 13.97 12.41 10.97
CA CYS A 404 15.36 12.23 10.53
C CYS A 404 15.57 11.25 9.38
N LEU A 405 14.61 10.35 9.11
CA LEU A 405 14.60 9.50 7.91
C LEU A 405 14.01 10.21 6.69
N LYS A 406 13.11 11.18 6.91
CA LYS A 406 12.47 11.95 5.83
C LYS A 406 13.40 13.02 5.27
N ASP A 407 14.21 13.64 6.14
CA ASP A 407 15.14 14.73 5.82
C ASP A 407 16.60 14.28 5.66
N ARG A 408 16.88 12.96 5.68
CA ARG A 408 18.22 12.36 5.54
C ARG A 408 19.21 12.76 6.62
N MET A 409 18.71 13.13 7.80
CA MET A 409 19.56 13.57 8.93
C MET A 409 19.96 12.42 9.85
N PHE A 410 19.45 11.21 9.67
CA PHE A 410 19.62 10.10 10.60
C PHE A 410 21.09 9.82 10.93
N ILE A 411 21.92 9.61 9.92
CA ILE A 411 23.35 9.31 10.14
C ILE A 411 24.10 10.50 10.75
N ARG A 412 23.71 11.73 10.44
CA ARG A 412 24.36 12.94 11.01
C ARG A 412 24.02 13.09 12.49
N LEU A 413 22.79 12.81 12.89
CA LEU A 413 22.32 12.92 14.28
C LEU A 413 22.86 11.81 15.17
N PHE A 414 22.97 10.59 14.64
CA PHE A 414 23.26 9.39 15.42
C PHE A 414 24.57 8.71 15.01
N LYS A 415 25.55 9.44 14.45
CA LYS A 415 26.76 8.86 13.88
C LYS A 415 27.46 7.89 14.83
N ALA A 416 27.69 8.30 16.10
CA ALA A 416 28.39 7.48 17.07
C ALA A 416 27.64 6.17 17.39
N GLN A 417 26.32 6.24 17.55
CA GLN A 417 25.47 5.08 17.81
C GLN A 417 25.40 4.16 16.60
N VAL A 418 25.29 4.72 15.40
CA VAL A 418 25.32 3.98 14.14
C VAL A 418 26.64 3.24 13.99
N ASP A 419 27.77 3.92 14.20
CA ASP A 419 29.11 3.31 14.10
C ASP A 419 29.27 2.13 15.07
N VAL A 420 28.80 2.26 16.33
CA VAL A 420 28.85 1.19 17.34
C VAL A 420 27.96 0.01 16.94
N LYS A 421 26.73 0.24 16.52
CA LYS A 421 25.78 -0.82 16.13
C LYS A 421 26.22 -1.53 14.86
N LEU A 422 26.76 -0.81 13.88
CA LEU A 422 27.34 -1.42 12.67
C LEU A 422 28.64 -2.20 12.98
N ALA A 423 29.43 -1.77 13.96
CA ALA A 423 30.58 -2.56 14.44
C ALA A 423 30.10 -3.89 15.04
N ALA A 424 29.04 -3.90 15.83
CA ALA A 424 28.44 -5.12 16.36
C ALA A 424 27.93 -6.06 15.25
N VAL A 425 27.39 -5.51 14.14
CA VAL A 425 27.04 -6.32 12.97
C VAL A 425 28.27 -6.96 12.35
N ARG A 426 29.37 -6.20 12.19
CA ARG A 426 30.62 -6.71 11.59
C ARG A 426 31.30 -7.78 12.44
N SER A 427 31.17 -7.68 13.77
CA SER A 427 31.75 -8.67 14.70
C SER A 427 30.86 -9.90 14.93
N GLY A 428 29.61 -9.91 14.43
CA GLY A 428 28.64 -10.97 14.67
C GLY A 428 27.85 -10.85 15.99
N ASP A 429 27.99 -9.71 16.71
CA ASP A 429 27.37 -9.49 18.03
C ASP A 429 26.02 -8.74 17.96
N ALA A 430 25.44 -8.59 16.78
CA ALA A 430 24.22 -7.80 16.59
C ALA A 430 22.94 -8.51 17.07
N LEU A 431 22.88 -9.85 17.04
CA LEU A 431 21.69 -10.62 17.40
C LEU A 431 21.18 -10.32 18.82
N PRO A 432 22.02 -10.24 19.87
CA PRO A 432 21.57 -9.85 21.21
C PRO A 432 20.92 -8.47 21.27
N LEU A 433 21.40 -7.50 20.48
CA LEU A 433 20.80 -6.16 20.40
C LEU A 433 19.40 -6.22 19.81
N ILE A 434 19.21 -6.98 18.75
CA ILE A 434 17.92 -7.17 18.08
C ILE A 434 16.94 -7.90 18.98
N LEU A 435 17.36 -8.97 19.66
CA LEU A 435 16.50 -9.72 20.59
C LEU A 435 16.08 -8.85 21.79
N ARG A 436 16.95 -7.98 22.27
CA ARG A 436 16.62 -7.02 23.34
C ARG A 436 15.57 -6.01 22.85
N ALA A 437 15.77 -5.41 21.68
CA ALA A 437 14.81 -4.49 21.09
C ALA A 437 13.46 -5.20 20.82
N LEU A 438 13.48 -6.42 20.32
CA LEU A 438 12.30 -7.24 20.10
C LEU A 438 11.54 -7.48 21.41
N ALA A 439 12.20 -7.90 22.47
CA ALA A 439 11.57 -8.18 23.77
C ALA A 439 10.97 -6.90 24.40
N ALA A 440 11.66 -5.76 24.26
CA ALA A 440 11.22 -4.50 24.85
C ALA A 440 10.05 -3.83 24.09
N HIS A 441 9.96 -4.06 22.77
CA HIS A 441 9.09 -3.25 21.90
C HIS A 441 8.09 -4.06 21.07
N TRP A 442 7.90 -5.36 21.38
CA TRP A 442 6.97 -6.22 20.64
C TRP A 442 5.58 -5.61 20.48
N GLY A 443 5.10 -5.57 19.23
CA GLY A 443 3.78 -5.06 18.88
C GLY A 443 3.60 -3.54 18.99
N ARG A 444 4.66 -2.77 19.33
CA ARG A 444 4.58 -1.31 19.33
C ARG A 444 4.45 -0.78 17.90
N PRO A 445 3.55 0.16 17.65
CA PRO A 445 3.37 0.75 16.33
C PRO A 445 4.65 1.43 15.83
N ASN A 446 4.99 1.19 14.57
CA ASN A 446 6.09 1.84 13.88
C ASN A 446 5.81 1.91 12.38
N GLY A 447 6.42 2.83 11.65
CA GLY A 447 6.26 3.02 10.22
C GLY A 447 7.41 2.45 9.38
N ILE A 448 8.29 1.64 9.96
CA ILE A 448 9.45 1.08 9.30
C ILE A 448 9.17 -0.34 8.82
N PHE A 449 8.62 -1.20 9.67
CA PHE A 449 8.31 -2.59 9.36
C PHE A 449 6.97 -3.02 9.96
N ASN A 450 6.43 -4.14 9.47
CA ASN A 450 5.17 -4.70 9.95
C ASN A 450 5.45 -5.94 10.80
N TRP A 451 4.95 -5.95 12.04
CA TRP A 451 5.06 -7.09 12.96
C TRP A 451 4.41 -8.38 12.43
N ASP A 452 3.35 -8.28 11.62
CA ASP A 452 2.68 -9.44 11.02
C ASP A 452 3.55 -10.15 9.97
N ARG A 453 4.56 -9.47 9.43
CA ARG A 453 5.54 -10.00 8.47
C ARG A 453 6.89 -10.31 9.10
N PHE A 454 6.99 -10.19 10.42
CA PHE A 454 8.22 -10.42 11.15
C PHE A 454 8.62 -11.91 11.14
N GLN A 455 9.86 -12.17 10.75
CA GLN A 455 10.45 -13.50 10.68
C GLN A 455 11.81 -13.48 11.38
N ILE A 456 11.84 -13.81 12.68
CA ILE A 456 13.10 -13.78 13.45
C ILE A 456 14.14 -14.73 12.88
N GLU A 457 13.71 -15.90 12.39
CA GLU A 457 14.60 -16.89 11.81
C GLU A 457 15.28 -16.37 10.53
N ALA A 458 14.61 -15.57 9.72
CA ALA A 458 15.22 -14.93 8.56
C ALA A 458 16.30 -13.92 8.97
N VAL A 459 16.01 -13.08 9.98
CA VAL A 459 16.99 -12.12 10.52
C VAL A 459 18.19 -12.85 11.12
N ARG A 460 17.96 -13.90 11.91
CA ARG A 460 19.00 -14.74 12.50
C ARG A 460 19.86 -15.38 11.42
N THR A 461 19.24 -16.04 10.44
CA THR A 461 19.92 -16.68 9.32
C THR A 461 20.80 -15.69 8.54
N LEU A 462 20.29 -14.47 8.30
CA LEU A 462 21.07 -13.41 7.66
C LEU A 462 22.32 -13.06 8.46
N LEU A 463 22.18 -12.86 9.78
CA LEU A 463 23.30 -12.45 10.65
C LEU A 463 24.31 -13.58 10.88
N ASP A 464 23.85 -14.83 10.94
CA ASP A 464 24.70 -15.98 11.22
C ASP A 464 25.48 -16.47 9.98
N HIS A 465 24.95 -16.27 8.77
CA HIS A 465 25.45 -16.91 7.56
C HIS A 465 25.84 -15.96 6.42
N ALA A 466 25.39 -14.68 6.43
CA ALA A 466 25.81 -13.74 5.41
C ALA A 466 27.14 -13.06 5.76
N ASN A 467 27.80 -12.47 4.74
CA ASN A 467 28.98 -11.63 4.97
C ASN A 467 28.62 -10.45 5.90
N PRO A 468 29.14 -10.39 7.14
CA PRO A 468 28.75 -9.37 8.10
C PRO A 468 29.17 -7.95 7.68
N HIS A 469 30.28 -7.81 6.94
CA HIS A 469 30.68 -6.53 6.37
C HIS A 469 29.69 -6.06 5.29
N GLY A 470 29.17 -6.99 4.48
CA GLY A 470 28.15 -6.71 3.49
C GLY A 470 26.83 -6.28 4.11
N VAL A 471 26.38 -6.99 5.14
CA VAL A 471 25.16 -6.61 5.88
C VAL A 471 25.31 -5.21 6.50
N ALA A 472 26.47 -4.94 7.12
CA ALA A 472 26.75 -3.63 7.70
C ALA A 472 26.80 -2.51 6.64
N ALA A 473 27.30 -2.79 5.43
CA ALA A 473 27.35 -1.82 4.34
C ALA A 473 25.93 -1.44 3.84
N ILE A 474 25.05 -2.42 3.69
CA ILE A 474 23.64 -2.16 3.32
C ILE A 474 22.93 -1.36 4.41
N LEU A 475 23.09 -1.74 5.68
CA LEU A 475 22.51 -0.99 6.80
C LEU A 475 23.06 0.44 6.89
N HIS A 476 24.34 0.66 6.60
CA HIS A 476 24.93 1.99 6.52
C HIS A 476 24.28 2.83 5.42
N ALA A 477 24.10 2.29 4.22
CA ALA A 477 23.42 2.96 3.13
C ALA A 477 21.94 3.30 3.50
N MET A 478 21.26 2.42 4.26
CA MET A 478 19.94 2.73 4.81
C MET A 478 19.98 3.87 5.84
N CYS A 479 21.06 3.98 6.63
CA CYS A 479 21.24 5.10 7.56
C CYS A 479 21.48 6.43 6.82
N GLU A 480 22.14 6.39 5.67
CA GLU A 480 22.39 7.58 4.83
C GLU A 480 21.11 8.07 4.14
N ASP A 481 20.39 7.18 3.47
CA ASP A 481 19.14 7.51 2.78
C ASP A 481 18.15 6.34 2.82
N PHE A 482 17.38 6.28 3.89
CA PHE A 482 16.33 5.26 4.04
C PHE A 482 15.26 5.34 2.95
N ARG A 483 14.97 6.53 2.40
CA ARG A 483 13.91 6.72 1.40
C ARG A 483 14.24 6.02 0.09
N THR A 484 15.47 6.18 -0.41
CA THR A 484 15.92 5.50 -1.63
C THR A 484 16.16 4.01 -1.40
N MET A 485 16.54 3.62 -0.17
CA MET A 485 16.79 2.23 0.24
C MET A 485 15.53 1.46 0.66
N ARG A 486 14.35 2.10 0.62
CA ARG A 486 13.12 1.49 1.11
C ARG A 486 12.62 0.33 0.26
N ASP A 487 12.82 0.38 -1.06
CA ASP A 487 12.22 -0.57 -2.00
C ASP A 487 13.29 -1.19 -2.92
N GLY A 488 12.95 -2.33 -3.51
CA GLY A 488 13.75 -2.98 -4.56
C GLY A 488 14.67 -4.09 -4.07
N PHE A 489 14.56 -4.52 -2.81
CA PHE A 489 15.25 -5.72 -2.33
C PHE A 489 14.65 -6.98 -2.93
N PRO A 490 15.49 -8.02 -3.19
CA PRO A 490 15.06 -9.27 -3.81
C PRO A 490 13.98 -10.02 -3.05
N ASP A 491 13.16 -10.78 -3.78
CA ASP A 491 11.97 -11.47 -3.26
C ASP A 491 12.31 -12.54 -2.22
N LEU A 492 13.36 -13.34 -2.47
CA LEU A 492 13.74 -14.44 -1.62
C LEU A 492 15.15 -14.29 -1.06
N MET A 493 15.34 -14.78 0.17
CA MET A 493 16.65 -15.12 0.74
C MET A 493 16.73 -16.63 0.87
N LEU A 494 17.82 -17.21 0.38
CA LEU A 494 18.10 -18.64 0.42
C LEU A 494 19.29 -18.89 1.34
N LEU A 495 19.20 -19.95 2.15
CA LEU A 495 20.37 -20.54 2.83
C LEU A 495 20.61 -21.94 2.23
N ARG A 496 21.76 -22.12 1.64
CA ARG A 496 22.20 -23.41 1.08
C ARG A 496 23.67 -23.63 1.37
N ASP A 497 24.02 -24.80 1.86
CA ASP A 497 25.40 -25.19 2.15
C ASP A 497 26.13 -24.16 3.07
N GLY A 498 25.37 -23.55 4.00
CA GLY A 498 25.89 -22.53 4.93
C GLY A 498 26.10 -21.14 4.33
N ALA A 499 25.72 -20.91 3.06
CA ALA A 499 25.84 -19.62 2.39
C ALA A 499 24.47 -18.99 2.13
N VAL A 500 24.37 -17.68 2.38
CA VAL A 500 23.18 -16.88 2.09
C VAL A 500 23.27 -16.28 0.70
N SER A 501 22.17 -16.35 -0.07
CA SER A 501 22.01 -15.66 -1.34
C SER A 501 20.63 -15.03 -1.45
N PHE A 502 20.51 -13.98 -2.27
CA PHE A 502 19.29 -13.25 -2.54
C PHE A 502 18.85 -13.47 -3.99
N VAL A 503 17.57 -13.70 -4.20
CA VAL A 503 17.02 -14.03 -5.51
C VAL A 503 15.85 -13.12 -5.83
N GLU A 504 15.98 -12.36 -6.90
CA GLU A 504 14.89 -11.58 -7.52
C GLU A 504 14.21 -12.45 -8.58
N ILE A 505 12.90 -12.59 -8.51
CA ILE A 505 12.13 -13.48 -9.38
C ILE A 505 11.45 -12.68 -10.48
N LYS A 506 11.56 -13.18 -11.71
CA LYS A 506 10.93 -12.59 -12.90
C LYS A 506 10.21 -13.67 -13.70
N ALA A 507 8.90 -13.54 -13.79
CA ALA A 507 8.07 -14.37 -14.68
C ALA A 507 8.06 -13.79 -16.09
N GLU A 508 7.42 -14.51 -17.01
CA GLU A 508 7.21 -14.08 -18.39
C GLU A 508 6.43 -12.75 -18.43
N GLY A 509 6.90 -11.79 -19.21
CA GLY A 509 6.33 -10.44 -19.29
C GLY A 509 6.82 -9.46 -18.22
N ASP A 510 7.50 -9.92 -17.16
CA ASP A 510 8.04 -9.05 -16.13
C ASP A 510 9.24 -8.24 -16.61
N VAL A 511 9.34 -7.04 -16.09
CA VAL A 511 10.49 -6.15 -16.32
C VAL A 511 11.23 -5.90 -15.00
N ILE A 512 12.54 -5.72 -15.10
CA ILE A 512 13.34 -5.27 -13.96
C ILE A 512 13.15 -3.75 -13.82
N ARG A 513 12.73 -3.32 -12.64
CA ARG A 513 12.69 -1.90 -12.28
C ARG A 513 14.10 -1.41 -11.95
N ARG A 514 14.35 -0.12 -12.15
CA ARG A 514 15.67 0.47 -11.89
C ARG A 514 16.10 0.31 -10.42
N ASN A 515 15.19 0.54 -9.47
CA ASN A 515 15.47 0.34 -8.05
C ASN A 515 15.88 -1.10 -7.74
N GLN A 516 15.26 -2.11 -8.36
CA GLN A 516 15.66 -3.53 -8.23
C GLN A 516 17.08 -3.77 -8.78
N LEU A 517 17.37 -3.25 -9.97
CA LEU A 517 18.72 -3.34 -10.55
C LEU A 517 19.77 -2.69 -9.63
N THR A 518 19.47 -1.49 -9.13
CA THR A 518 20.37 -0.76 -8.22
C THR A 518 20.60 -1.56 -6.95
N ARG A 519 19.55 -2.13 -6.37
CA ARG A 519 19.61 -2.90 -5.13
C ARG A 519 20.43 -4.19 -5.30
N LEU A 520 20.21 -4.91 -6.39
CA LEU A 520 21.02 -6.09 -6.73
C LEU A 520 22.51 -5.74 -6.82
N ARG A 521 22.86 -4.64 -7.49
CA ARG A 521 24.24 -4.18 -7.59
C ARG A 521 24.85 -3.78 -6.26
N GLN A 522 24.08 -3.08 -5.42
CA GLN A 522 24.54 -2.70 -4.06
C GLN A 522 24.82 -3.95 -3.21
N LEU A 523 23.92 -4.95 -3.23
CA LEU A 523 24.15 -6.23 -2.55
C LEU A 523 25.43 -6.90 -3.05
N GLN A 524 25.59 -7.00 -4.37
CA GLN A 524 26.80 -7.61 -4.98
C GLN A 524 28.07 -6.84 -4.64
N SER A 525 28.05 -5.51 -4.70
CA SER A 525 29.19 -4.65 -4.34
C SER A 525 29.54 -4.73 -2.86
N ALA A 526 28.55 -4.99 -2.00
CA ALA A 526 28.73 -5.28 -0.58
C ALA A 526 29.26 -6.71 -0.31
N GLY A 527 29.49 -7.53 -1.34
CA GLY A 527 29.94 -8.91 -1.21
C GLY A 527 28.86 -9.89 -0.74
N LEU A 528 27.59 -9.55 -0.98
CA LEU A 528 26.44 -10.44 -0.77
C LEU A 528 26.03 -11.04 -2.12
N GLN A 529 25.76 -12.35 -2.13
CA GLN A 529 25.33 -13.03 -3.33
C GLN A 529 23.90 -12.60 -3.68
N ALA A 530 23.68 -12.06 -4.88
CA ALA A 530 22.37 -11.66 -5.36
C ALA A 530 22.25 -11.94 -6.87
N GLU A 531 21.16 -12.57 -7.27
CA GLU A 531 20.93 -12.96 -8.66
C GLU A 531 19.46 -12.75 -9.10
N ILE A 532 19.23 -12.80 -10.42
CA ILE A 532 17.90 -12.86 -11.00
C ILE A 532 17.57 -14.29 -11.38
N CYS A 533 16.37 -14.72 -11.02
CA CYS A 533 15.77 -15.98 -11.42
C CYS A 533 14.62 -15.71 -12.39
N ARG A 534 14.75 -16.19 -13.63
CA ARG A 534 13.67 -16.19 -14.62
C ARG A 534 12.85 -17.45 -14.48
N VAL A 535 11.54 -17.29 -14.41
CA VAL A 535 10.61 -18.42 -14.29
C VAL A 535 10.17 -18.86 -15.69
N GLU A 536 10.30 -20.15 -15.95
CA GLU A 536 9.70 -20.82 -17.09
C GLU A 536 8.59 -21.75 -16.58
N PHE A 537 7.36 -21.50 -16.98
CA PHE A 537 6.22 -22.29 -16.53
C PHE A 537 6.02 -23.53 -17.39
N CYS A 538 6.08 -24.69 -16.76
CA CYS A 538 5.87 -26.00 -17.40
C CYS A 538 5.18 -26.96 -16.42
N PHE A 539 4.90 -28.19 -16.85
CA PHE A 539 4.59 -29.26 -15.91
C PHE A 539 5.88 -29.65 -15.16
N ASP A 540 5.82 -29.60 -13.81
CA ASP A 540 6.93 -30.03 -12.97
C ASP A 540 6.63 -31.39 -12.32
N PRO A 541 7.28 -32.49 -12.73
CA PRO A 541 7.05 -33.81 -12.15
C PRO A 541 7.43 -33.89 -10.65
N GLY A 542 8.27 -32.98 -10.16
CA GLY A 542 8.64 -32.87 -8.74
C GLY A 542 7.58 -32.15 -7.87
N GLN A 543 6.57 -31.53 -8.49
CA GLN A 543 5.52 -30.82 -7.77
C GLN A 543 4.55 -31.79 -7.08
N ASP A 544 4.28 -31.53 -5.79
CA ASP A 544 3.23 -32.22 -5.06
C ASP A 544 1.85 -31.65 -5.40
N TYR A 545 0.94 -32.51 -5.75
CA TYR A 545 -0.48 -32.20 -5.91
C TYR A 545 -1.27 -32.90 -4.83
N ILE A 546 -1.99 -32.16 -4.03
CA ILE A 546 -2.82 -32.68 -2.94
C ILE A 546 -4.26 -32.67 -3.42
N VAL A 547 -4.73 -33.84 -3.84
CA VAL A 547 -6.10 -34.02 -4.32
C VAL A 547 -7.00 -34.22 -3.13
N VAL A 548 -7.88 -33.27 -2.91
CA VAL A 548 -8.75 -33.18 -1.74
C VAL A 548 -10.19 -33.30 -2.16
N ASP A 549 -10.96 -34.02 -1.37
CA ASP A 549 -12.40 -34.04 -1.41
C ASP A 549 -12.96 -33.93 0.01
N ILE A 550 -14.11 -33.31 0.18
CA ILE A 550 -14.73 -33.11 1.49
C ILE A 550 -16.20 -33.49 1.48
N GLU A 551 -16.67 -34.05 2.61
CA GLU A 551 -18.09 -34.16 2.91
C GLU A 551 -18.51 -33.10 3.94
N THR A 552 -19.73 -32.59 3.79
CA THR A 552 -20.20 -31.43 4.56
C THR A 552 -21.64 -31.61 5.05
N THR A 553 -22.07 -30.79 6.04
CA THR A 553 -23.46 -30.76 6.50
C THR A 553 -24.41 -30.04 5.54
N GLY A 554 -23.90 -29.42 4.46
CA GLY A 554 -24.66 -28.66 3.48
C GLY A 554 -23.77 -27.95 2.49
N SER A 555 -24.29 -26.98 1.71
CA SER A 555 -23.59 -26.40 0.56
C SER A 555 -22.93 -25.03 0.81
N TRP A 556 -23.06 -24.46 2.01
CA TRP A 556 -22.63 -23.08 2.29
C TRP A 556 -21.59 -23.02 3.39
N ALA A 557 -20.35 -22.76 3.06
CA ALA A 557 -19.22 -22.72 4.00
C ALA A 557 -19.44 -21.79 5.23
N SER A 558 -20.20 -20.69 5.07
CA SER A 558 -20.51 -19.79 6.19
C SER A 558 -21.49 -20.38 7.22
N GLY A 559 -22.39 -21.26 6.78
CA GLY A 559 -23.43 -21.86 7.61
C GLY A 559 -23.22 -23.33 7.93
N ASP A 560 -22.50 -24.04 7.08
CA ASP A 560 -22.28 -25.49 7.19
C ASP A 560 -20.87 -25.83 7.69
N ARG A 561 -20.64 -27.11 7.96
CA ARG A 561 -19.38 -27.62 8.53
C ARG A 561 -18.92 -28.86 7.77
N ILE A 562 -17.64 -29.12 7.81
CA ILE A 562 -17.03 -30.33 7.24
C ILE A 562 -17.27 -31.51 8.17
N THR A 563 -17.61 -32.67 7.59
CA THR A 563 -17.83 -33.95 8.29
C THR A 563 -16.76 -34.99 7.96
N GLU A 564 -16.13 -34.90 6.80
CA GLU A 564 -15.02 -35.78 6.38
C GLU A 564 -14.08 -34.99 5.46
N ILE A 565 -12.78 -35.26 5.54
CA ILE A 565 -11.77 -34.80 4.58
C ILE A 565 -10.98 -36.03 4.14
N GLY A 566 -10.88 -36.23 2.82
CA GLY A 566 -9.95 -37.16 2.20
C GLY A 566 -8.94 -36.42 1.33
N ALA A 567 -7.68 -36.78 1.44
CA ALA A 567 -6.62 -36.16 0.66
C ALA A 567 -5.61 -37.19 0.15
N VAL A 568 -5.20 -37.06 -1.10
CA VAL A 568 -4.24 -37.95 -1.77
C VAL A 568 -3.11 -37.11 -2.34
N LYS A 569 -1.88 -37.39 -1.95
CA LYS A 569 -0.69 -36.72 -2.46
C LYS A 569 -0.17 -37.42 -3.71
N ILE A 570 -0.10 -36.69 -4.80
CA ILE A 570 0.41 -37.16 -6.08
C ILE A 570 1.73 -36.44 -6.39
N ARG A 571 2.76 -37.20 -6.75
CA ARG A 571 4.03 -36.72 -7.31
C ARG A 571 4.42 -37.61 -8.48
N ASN A 572 4.81 -37.00 -9.61
CA ASN A 572 5.20 -37.73 -10.81
C ASN A 572 4.22 -38.86 -11.20
N HIS A 573 2.93 -38.51 -11.23
CA HIS A 573 1.82 -39.44 -11.55
C HIS A 573 1.61 -40.60 -10.54
N GLN A 574 2.34 -40.64 -9.43
CA GLN A 574 2.27 -41.70 -8.41
C GLN A 574 1.61 -41.17 -7.15
N VAL A 575 0.78 -42.00 -6.52
CA VAL A 575 0.32 -41.73 -5.15
C VAL A 575 1.51 -41.94 -4.21
N VAL A 576 1.89 -40.91 -3.46
CA VAL A 576 3.01 -40.97 -2.53
C VAL A 576 2.58 -40.96 -1.06
N ASP A 577 1.38 -40.45 -0.77
CA ASP A 577 0.85 -40.41 0.58
C ASP A 577 -0.67 -40.18 0.60
N GLU A 578 -1.34 -40.54 1.69
CA GLU A 578 -2.78 -40.34 1.88
C GLU A 578 -3.04 -39.78 3.29
N TRP A 579 -4.02 -38.90 3.39
CA TRP A 579 -4.49 -38.33 4.64
C TRP A 579 -6.01 -38.37 4.68
N HIS A 580 -6.58 -38.76 5.82
CA HIS A 580 -8.03 -38.89 5.98
C HIS A 580 -8.44 -38.60 7.41
N SER A 581 -9.58 -37.91 7.59
CA SER A 581 -10.21 -37.73 8.91
C SER A 581 -11.72 -37.54 8.78
N LEU A 582 -12.49 -38.30 9.58
CA LEU A 582 -13.84 -37.88 9.96
C LEU A 582 -13.74 -36.70 10.91
N LEU A 583 -14.68 -35.78 10.83
CA LEU A 583 -14.70 -34.57 11.66
C LEU A 583 -16.03 -34.40 12.35
N ASN A 584 -15.99 -34.03 13.66
CA ASN A 584 -17.16 -33.60 14.37
C ASN A 584 -17.57 -32.19 13.91
N PRO A 585 -18.69 -32.04 13.21
CA PRO A 585 -19.14 -30.75 12.68
C PRO A 585 -19.69 -29.82 13.79
N GLN A 586 -19.77 -30.28 15.03
CA GLN A 586 -20.38 -29.60 16.19
C GLN A 586 -21.83 -29.14 15.94
N ARG A 587 -22.53 -29.85 15.06
CA ARG A 587 -23.95 -29.65 14.70
C ARG A 587 -24.54 -30.94 14.14
N PRO A 588 -25.85 -31.11 14.16
CA PRO A 588 -26.49 -32.29 13.55
C PRO A 588 -26.28 -32.34 12.04
N ILE A 589 -26.03 -33.52 11.50
CA ILE A 589 -25.99 -33.78 10.07
C ILE A 589 -27.44 -33.97 9.59
N PRO A 590 -27.91 -33.20 8.57
CA PRO A 590 -29.25 -33.37 8.02
C PRO A 590 -29.46 -34.75 7.40
N ALA A 591 -30.67 -35.33 7.55
CA ALA A 591 -30.98 -36.69 7.09
C ALA A 591 -30.79 -36.90 5.56
N ASN A 592 -30.98 -35.86 4.76
CA ASN A 592 -30.69 -35.91 3.32
C ASN A 592 -29.19 -36.02 3.03
N ILE A 593 -28.34 -35.39 3.83
CA ILE A 593 -26.88 -35.48 3.74
C ILE A 593 -26.40 -36.84 4.17
N THR A 594 -26.90 -37.36 5.33
CA THR A 594 -26.59 -38.71 5.77
C THR A 594 -26.98 -39.74 4.71
N ARG A 595 -28.11 -39.57 4.02
CA ARG A 595 -28.51 -40.47 2.93
C ARG A 595 -27.57 -40.40 1.73
N LEU A 596 -27.01 -39.22 1.46
CA LEU A 596 -26.10 -38.99 0.34
C LEU A 596 -24.71 -39.55 0.62
N THR A 597 -24.13 -39.22 1.78
CA THR A 597 -22.72 -39.49 2.12
C THR A 597 -22.54 -40.78 2.94
N GLY A 598 -23.63 -41.31 3.51
CA GLY A 598 -23.56 -42.41 4.47
C GLY A 598 -23.02 -42.03 5.86
N ILE A 599 -22.57 -40.77 6.06
CA ILE A 599 -22.03 -40.33 7.34
C ILE A 599 -23.15 -39.99 8.30
N THR A 600 -23.16 -40.72 9.45
CA THR A 600 -24.17 -40.53 10.51
C THR A 600 -23.66 -39.65 11.64
N ASN A 601 -24.58 -39.11 12.45
CA ASN A 601 -24.21 -38.35 13.63
C ASN A 601 -23.42 -39.19 14.66
N GLU A 602 -23.63 -40.51 14.69
CA GLU A 602 -22.88 -41.42 15.56
C GLU A 602 -21.42 -41.55 15.13
N MET A 603 -21.16 -41.65 13.81
CA MET A 603 -19.80 -41.79 13.24
C MET A 603 -18.92 -40.58 13.58
N VAL A 604 -19.50 -39.38 13.65
CA VAL A 604 -18.74 -38.13 13.88
C VAL A 604 -18.78 -37.65 15.30
N ARG A 605 -19.53 -38.31 16.20
CA ARG A 605 -19.69 -37.85 17.60
C ARG A 605 -18.38 -37.74 18.35
N ASP A 606 -17.54 -38.75 18.22
CA ASP A 606 -16.25 -38.85 18.92
C ASP A 606 -15.06 -38.51 17.97
N ALA A 607 -15.35 -38.05 16.75
CA ALA A 607 -14.34 -37.62 15.81
C ALA A 607 -13.73 -36.26 16.25
N PRO A 608 -12.47 -35.96 15.85
CA PRO A 608 -11.84 -34.68 16.16
C PRO A 608 -12.59 -33.52 15.50
N VAL A 609 -12.55 -32.36 16.13
CA VAL A 609 -12.98 -31.08 15.48
C VAL A 609 -11.92 -30.60 14.51
N PHE A 610 -12.28 -29.75 13.53
CA PHE A 610 -11.34 -29.25 12.54
C PHE A 610 -10.09 -28.62 13.15
N ALA A 611 -10.23 -27.84 14.23
CA ALA A 611 -9.10 -27.22 14.94
C ALA A 611 -8.02 -28.24 15.38
N SER A 612 -8.41 -29.46 15.75
CA SER A 612 -7.46 -30.48 16.20
C SER A 612 -6.67 -31.15 15.09
N VAL A 613 -7.14 -31.09 13.84
CA VAL A 613 -6.48 -31.69 12.67
C VAL A 613 -5.86 -30.64 11.73
N ALA A 614 -6.11 -29.35 11.97
CA ALA A 614 -5.70 -28.27 11.09
C ALA A 614 -4.19 -28.25 10.86
N ASP A 615 -3.36 -28.50 11.88
CA ASP A 615 -1.90 -28.50 11.76
C ASP A 615 -1.39 -29.70 10.96
N SER A 616 -1.91 -30.90 11.23
CA SER A 616 -1.53 -32.09 10.47
C SER A 616 -1.97 -32.02 9.00
N PHE A 617 -3.10 -31.39 8.73
CA PHE A 617 -3.54 -31.15 7.35
C PHE A 617 -2.62 -30.15 6.63
N LEU A 618 -2.18 -29.06 7.30
CA LEU A 618 -1.21 -28.11 6.70
C LEU A 618 0.16 -28.76 6.49
N GLU A 619 0.59 -29.62 7.41
CA GLU A 619 1.84 -30.37 7.25
C GLU A 619 1.75 -31.32 6.03
N PHE A 620 0.62 -32.00 5.87
CA PHE A 620 0.35 -32.84 4.69
C PHE A 620 0.30 -32.02 3.40
N MET A 621 -0.28 -30.81 3.43
CA MET A 621 -0.28 -29.88 2.30
C MET A 621 1.13 -29.47 1.88
N GLY A 622 2.01 -29.14 2.82
CA GLY A 622 3.37 -28.65 2.56
C GLY A 622 3.37 -27.47 1.58
N ASP A 623 4.22 -27.55 0.53
CA ASP A 623 4.25 -26.60 -0.60
C ASP A 623 3.42 -27.11 -1.81
N GLY A 624 2.44 -28.00 -1.55
CA GLY A 624 1.65 -28.66 -2.59
C GLY A 624 0.61 -27.75 -3.25
N VAL A 625 0.17 -28.18 -4.43
CA VAL A 625 -0.97 -27.59 -5.14
C VAL A 625 -2.25 -28.23 -4.64
N PHE A 626 -3.21 -27.43 -4.21
CA PHE A 626 -4.53 -27.93 -3.82
C PHE A 626 -5.33 -28.30 -5.05
N VAL A 627 -5.75 -29.55 -5.16
CA VAL A 627 -6.52 -30.07 -6.29
C VAL A 627 -7.85 -30.61 -5.80
N ALA A 628 -8.95 -30.31 -6.49
CA ALA A 628 -10.24 -30.96 -6.24
C ALA A 628 -11.09 -31.03 -7.50
N HIS A 629 -12.13 -31.89 -7.45
CA HIS A 629 -13.12 -31.93 -8.51
C HIS A 629 -14.21 -30.89 -8.26
N ASN A 630 -14.15 -29.74 -8.94
CA ASN A 630 -14.85 -28.49 -8.63
C ASN A 630 -14.23 -27.73 -7.43
N VAL A 631 -12.95 -27.45 -7.56
CA VAL A 631 -12.03 -26.96 -6.52
C VAL A 631 -12.54 -25.80 -5.66
N ASN A 632 -13.41 -24.93 -6.16
CA ASN A 632 -13.89 -23.78 -5.40
C ASN A 632 -14.80 -24.18 -4.23
N PHE A 633 -15.47 -25.32 -4.29
CA PHE A 633 -16.29 -25.85 -3.21
C PHE A 633 -15.40 -26.31 -2.04
N ASP A 634 -14.53 -27.26 -2.28
CA ASP A 634 -13.67 -27.86 -1.26
C ASP A 634 -12.72 -26.83 -0.65
N TYR A 635 -12.04 -26.09 -1.51
CA TYR A 635 -11.14 -25.01 -1.09
C TYR A 635 -11.86 -23.95 -0.25
N GLY A 636 -13.08 -23.57 -0.65
CA GLY A 636 -13.89 -22.58 0.05
C GLY A 636 -14.26 -22.99 1.47
N PHE A 637 -14.66 -24.24 1.66
CA PHE A 637 -14.97 -24.78 2.99
C PHE A 637 -13.73 -24.87 3.89
N ILE A 638 -12.63 -25.41 3.37
CA ILE A 638 -11.37 -25.52 4.14
C ILE A 638 -10.84 -24.13 4.50
N ALA A 639 -10.81 -23.20 3.56
CA ALA A 639 -10.36 -21.83 3.82
C ALA A 639 -11.24 -21.13 4.86
N TYR A 640 -12.55 -21.42 4.87
CA TYR A 640 -13.47 -20.87 5.85
C TYR A 640 -13.26 -21.49 7.25
N GLU A 641 -13.01 -22.79 7.35
CA GLU A 641 -12.66 -23.43 8.64
C GLU A 641 -11.37 -22.87 9.21
N PHE A 642 -10.33 -22.63 8.37
CA PHE A 642 -9.12 -21.93 8.81
C PHE A 642 -9.40 -20.50 9.26
N SER A 643 -10.29 -19.77 8.58
CA SER A 643 -10.67 -18.42 8.99
C SER A 643 -11.35 -18.34 10.35
N ARG A 644 -12.09 -19.41 10.77
CA ARG A 644 -12.66 -19.54 12.11
C ARG A 644 -11.60 -19.69 13.21
N LEU A 645 -10.38 -20.09 12.82
CA LEU A 645 -9.21 -20.20 13.68
C LEU A 645 -8.30 -18.96 13.60
N ASP A 646 -8.76 -17.86 12.99
CA ASP A 646 -7.99 -16.66 12.67
C ASP A 646 -6.72 -16.96 11.86
N ARG A 647 -6.76 -18.03 11.04
CA ARG A 647 -5.66 -18.49 10.19
C ARG A 647 -6.00 -18.32 8.71
N LYS A 648 -5.00 -18.03 7.88
CA LYS A 648 -5.14 -17.91 6.43
C LYS A 648 -4.77 -19.23 5.77
N PHE A 649 -5.62 -19.69 4.84
CA PHE A 649 -5.35 -20.82 3.96
C PHE A 649 -5.16 -20.32 2.53
N ARG A 650 -3.93 -20.39 2.01
CA ARG A 650 -3.61 -19.87 0.67
C ARG A 650 -2.66 -20.83 -0.04
N PHE A 651 -3.18 -21.55 -1.01
CA PHE A 651 -2.44 -22.48 -1.86
C PHE A 651 -2.81 -22.27 -3.33
N PRO A 652 -1.91 -22.56 -4.29
CA PRO A 652 -2.28 -22.63 -5.69
C PRO A 652 -3.35 -23.70 -5.86
N LYS A 653 -4.23 -23.52 -6.85
CA LYS A 653 -5.40 -24.40 -7.06
C LYS A 653 -5.43 -24.97 -8.46
N LEU A 654 -5.80 -26.25 -8.57
CA LEU A 654 -6.11 -26.91 -9.84
C LEU A 654 -7.47 -27.61 -9.74
N CYS A 655 -8.33 -27.37 -10.72
CA CYS A 655 -9.65 -28.00 -10.80
C CYS A 655 -9.63 -29.14 -11.83
N THR A 656 -9.84 -30.38 -11.40
CA THR A 656 -9.88 -31.53 -12.34
C THR A 656 -11.08 -31.46 -13.27
N CYS A 657 -12.24 -30.96 -12.84
CA CYS A 657 -13.40 -30.75 -13.71
C CYS A 657 -13.09 -29.75 -14.84
N ALA A 658 -12.49 -28.60 -14.52
CA ALA A 658 -12.08 -27.60 -15.51
C ALA A 658 -10.93 -28.11 -16.41
N GLY A 659 -9.96 -28.82 -15.82
CA GLY A 659 -8.85 -29.46 -16.53
C GLY A 659 -9.31 -30.49 -17.57
N MET A 660 -10.25 -31.36 -17.20
CA MET A 660 -10.84 -32.33 -18.09
C MET A 660 -11.65 -31.63 -19.20
N ARG A 661 -12.45 -30.61 -18.86
CA ARG A 661 -13.22 -29.87 -19.88
C ARG A 661 -12.31 -29.22 -20.94
N ARG A 662 -11.17 -28.69 -20.51
CA ARG A 662 -10.21 -28.01 -21.38
C ARG A 662 -9.44 -29.00 -22.27
N ARG A 663 -8.93 -30.12 -21.70
CA ARG A 663 -8.00 -31.03 -22.37
C ARG A 663 -8.65 -32.25 -22.99
N TYR A 664 -9.84 -32.58 -22.54
CA TYR A 664 -10.66 -33.71 -23.02
C TYR A 664 -12.10 -33.22 -23.29
N PRO A 665 -12.29 -32.34 -24.29
CA PRO A 665 -13.61 -31.75 -24.59
C PRO A 665 -14.55 -32.80 -25.23
N GLY A 666 -15.86 -32.51 -25.25
CA GLY A 666 -16.88 -33.31 -25.97
C GLY A 666 -17.73 -34.21 -25.07
N HIS A 667 -17.52 -34.26 -23.75
CA HIS A 667 -18.37 -35.00 -22.84
C HIS A 667 -19.67 -34.26 -22.52
N LYS A 668 -20.79 -34.97 -22.37
CA LYS A 668 -22.10 -34.40 -22.00
C LYS A 668 -22.09 -33.84 -20.56
N SER A 669 -21.34 -34.48 -19.66
CA SER A 669 -21.18 -34.07 -18.25
C SER A 669 -19.74 -34.29 -17.83
N TYR A 670 -19.26 -33.35 -16.99
CA TYR A 670 -17.94 -33.39 -16.37
C TYR A 670 -18.01 -33.64 -14.86
N GLY A 671 -19.11 -34.19 -14.35
CA GLY A 671 -19.19 -34.67 -12.98
C GLY A 671 -18.31 -35.90 -12.75
N LEU A 672 -17.78 -36.05 -11.52
CA LEU A 672 -16.81 -37.10 -11.18
C LEU A 672 -17.27 -38.49 -11.57
N GLY A 673 -18.45 -38.90 -11.15
CA GLY A 673 -18.99 -40.25 -11.49
C GLY A 673 -19.12 -40.51 -12.99
N ASN A 674 -19.52 -39.49 -13.78
CA ASN A 674 -19.62 -39.64 -15.23
C ASN A 674 -18.23 -39.79 -15.88
N LEU A 675 -17.26 -39.02 -15.45
CA LEU A 675 -15.88 -39.13 -15.96
C LEU A 675 -15.25 -40.46 -15.54
N CYS A 676 -15.50 -40.94 -14.32
CA CYS A 676 -15.02 -42.25 -13.86
C CYS A 676 -15.54 -43.38 -14.77
N GLN A 677 -16.82 -43.37 -15.16
CA GLN A 677 -17.39 -44.34 -16.09
C GLN A 677 -16.76 -44.26 -17.49
N ILE A 678 -16.49 -43.07 -18.00
CA ILE A 678 -15.92 -42.83 -19.33
C ILE A 678 -14.46 -43.32 -19.40
N TYR A 679 -13.69 -43.09 -18.35
CA TYR A 679 -12.25 -43.40 -18.33
C TYR A 679 -11.89 -44.68 -17.58
N ASP A 680 -12.90 -45.53 -17.26
CA ASP A 680 -12.77 -46.79 -16.53
C ASP A 680 -11.99 -46.64 -15.21
N ILE A 681 -12.36 -45.58 -14.47
CA ILE A 681 -11.81 -45.28 -13.15
C ILE A 681 -12.72 -45.90 -12.07
N GLU A 682 -12.13 -46.74 -11.23
CA GLU A 682 -12.84 -47.41 -10.14
C GLU A 682 -13.31 -46.39 -9.07
N LEU A 683 -14.59 -46.45 -8.73
CA LEU A 683 -15.23 -45.59 -7.73
C LEU A 683 -16.07 -46.45 -6.78
N GLU A 684 -15.40 -47.09 -5.80
CA GLU A 684 -15.98 -48.10 -4.92
C GLU A 684 -17.12 -47.58 -4.01
N SER A 685 -16.97 -46.31 -3.51
CA SER A 685 -17.92 -45.69 -2.60
C SER A 685 -18.07 -44.22 -2.88
N HIS A 686 -18.92 -43.89 -3.86
CA HIS A 686 -19.20 -42.48 -4.18
C HIS A 686 -19.80 -41.76 -2.99
N HIS A 687 -19.39 -40.49 -2.76
CA HIS A 687 -19.67 -39.68 -1.58
C HIS A 687 -18.99 -40.14 -0.27
N ARG A 688 -17.77 -40.68 -0.40
CA ARG A 688 -16.81 -40.82 0.68
C ARG A 688 -15.54 -40.09 0.27
N ALA A 689 -15.13 -39.10 1.06
CA ALA A 689 -14.14 -38.11 0.69
C ALA A 689 -12.82 -38.74 0.19
N LEU A 690 -12.29 -39.79 0.83
CA LEU A 690 -11.05 -40.40 0.38
C LEU A 690 -11.23 -41.18 -0.95
N CYS A 691 -12.38 -41.81 -1.18
CA CYS A 691 -12.66 -42.52 -2.43
C CYS A 691 -12.80 -41.54 -3.60
N ASP A 692 -13.52 -40.44 -3.39
CA ASP A 692 -13.71 -39.40 -4.41
C ASP A 692 -12.38 -38.66 -4.70
N ALA A 693 -11.55 -38.40 -3.67
CA ALA A 693 -10.20 -37.87 -3.87
C ALA A 693 -9.30 -38.82 -4.69
N LYS A 694 -9.35 -40.14 -4.46
CA LYS A 694 -8.60 -41.13 -5.25
C LYS A 694 -9.05 -41.16 -6.70
N ALA A 695 -10.35 -41.12 -6.96
CA ALA A 695 -10.89 -41.03 -8.31
C ALA A 695 -10.49 -39.72 -9.02
N ALA A 696 -10.58 -38.59 -8.32
CA ALA A 696 -10.13 -37.29 -8.83
C ALA A 696 -8.61 -37.26 -9.10
N ALA A 697 -7.81 -38.02 -8.33
CA ALA A 697 -6.37 -38.16 -8.54
C ALA A 697 -6.04 -38.88 -9.86
N GLN A 698 -6.83 -39.88 -10.26
CA GLN A 698 -6.66 -40.53 -11.54
C GLN A 698 -7.01 -39.58 -12.72
N LEU A 699 -8.05 -38.73 -12.57
CA LEU A 699 -8.35 -37.67 -13.53
C LEU A 699 -7.22 -36.63 -13.60
N LEU A 700 -6.63 -36.28 -12.47
CA LEU A 700 -5.46 -35.40 -12.43
C LEU A 700 -4.29 -36.00 -13.21
N ASN A 701 -4.03 -37.28 -13.07
CA ASN A 701 -2.95 -37.97 -13.83
C ASN A 701 -3.17 -37.91 -15.35
N LEU A 702 -4.42 -38.06 -15.83
CA LEU A 702 -4.74 -37.82 -17.23
C LEU A 702 -4.44 -36.39 -17.67
N ILE A 703 -4.85 -35.40 -16.85
CA ILE A 703 -4.58 -34.00 -17.13
C ILE A 703 -3.07 -33.72 -17.14
N ASN A 704 -2.32 -34.23 -16.18
CA ASN A 704 -0.88 -33.99 -16.06
C ASN A 704 -0.08 -34.65 -17.21
N ARG A 705 -0.42 -35.84 -17.64
CA ARG A 705 0.17 -36.45 -18.83
C ARG A 705 -0.04 -35.59 -20.09
N LYS A 706 -1.21 -34.96 -20.19
CA LYS A 706 -1.50 -34.06 -21.30
C LYS A 706 -0.67 -32.76 -21.18
N ARG A 707 -0.57 -32.17 -19.98
CA ARG A 707 0.29 -30.99 -19.71
C ARG A 707 1.75 -31.26 -20.06
N GLU A 708 2.25 -32.41 -19.66
CA GLU A 708 3.62 -32.85 -19.98
C GLU A 708 3.85 -32.96 -21.48
N SER A 709 2.89 -33.48 -22.22
CA SER A 709 2.99 -33.64 -23.70
C SER A 709 2.82 -32.33 -24.48
N GLU A 710 2.08 -31.36 -23.94
CA GLU A 710 1.81 -30.06 -24.55
C GLU A 710 3.00 -29.09 -24.44
N GLY A 711 3.91 -29.31 -23.48
CA GLY A 711 5.01 -28.40 -23.19
C GLY A 711 4.53 -27.07 -22.59
N PRO A 712 5.38 -26.03 -22.52
CA PRO A 712 5.00 -24.72 -22.05
C PRO A 712 3.86 -24.12 -22.89
N LEU A 713 2.77 -23.70 -22.28
CA LEU A 713 1.63 -23.09 -22.98
C LEU A 713 2.04 -21.70 -23.50
N ALA A 714 1.97 -21.49 -24.82
CA ALA A 714 2.08 -20.16 -25.40
C ALA A 714 0.90 -19.27 -24.96
N GLU A 715 1.14 -17.96 -24.77
CA GLU A 715 0.19 -16.97 -24.18
C GLU A 715 -1.16 -16.86 -24.91
N GLU A 716 -1.30 -17.30 -26.14
CA GLU A 716 -2.49 -17.08 -26.98
C GLU A 716 -3.76 -17.85 -26.55
N GLN A 717 -3.71 -18.69 -25.51
CA GLN A 717 -4.86 -19.55 -25.14
C GLN A 717 -5.42 -19.30 -23.74
N ALA A 718 -5.04 -18.22 -23.07
CA ALA A 718 -5.46 -17.91 -21.68
C ALA A 718 -6.50 -16.76 -21.59
N ALA A 719 -7.26 -16.46 -22.66
CA ALA A 719 -8.34 -15.48 -22.66
C ALA A 719 -9.71 -16.11 -22.31
#